data_18305f64ca2317d33eace264058eafd7
#
_entry.id   18305f64ca2317d33eace264058eafd7
#
_cell.length_a   1.000
_cell.length_b   1.000
_cell.length_c   1.000
_cell.angle_alpha   90.00
_cell.angle_beta   90.00
_cell.angle_gamma   90.00
#
_symmetry.space_group_name_H-M   'P 1'
#
loop_
_entity.id
_entity.type
_entity.pdbx_description
1 polymer ?
#
loop_
_entity_poly.entity_id
_entity_poly.type
_entity_poly.pdbx_seq_one_letter_code
_entity_poly.pdbx_strand_id
1 'polypeptide(L)'
;MRLARVYQVNPDFKKQLAKAFALGSEAEFDGFMAKLRAGDAVDPETLRTGALALVDNMRETQAAHVDARVKVALKASNLALWEWDLTTGEIFVDRTYFGFLGFDRDAQTVPMAELQALVSPEDMKVFADDVTAVIRGDAQSFQVQHRMRHADGRWVWLESSGSVSSRDASGRVTRMTGTNANITERKQLERALSNTLRVLRALLETLPLPVILRDAERRVTLVNEAFEKMTDIPRREIIGKPLDDYAGRIPVPNHRETDDEIFASRKSLRYQTSLTSADGTLFDVIVAKTPLMAEDGTITGIASVLTDISEQKRTADIQEKARVAAEAAVQAKSRFLANMSHELRTPLNGVVGMASLLENTALDAKQRRFVRTLKTSAEALITLINDVLDLSKAEAGKLTLANGPFELRRELEQVVGLFGVRAYDKGVEIAAHIARGVPATVHGDAIRLRQVLGNLVNNAVKFTDTGAVLLSVSAIPASSGPALIEFSVTDTGLGIAPDEQRRIFDAFEQADGSVTRKFGGTGLGLAISRQLVELMRGTMDLSSEPGRGSRFSFRIPMGVEPLELPPAAPATDTGAIVIGLHPVIRSAICDTISAECSHVISVDTPISAIEALQDFSSRITRLRIVIDANVTSKLEHTVSGLRAAAAPRRMEVVALMPPDADATVPTGVTRVLLKPMCTGDLVAAVAVDTAQSTRIRALPQSGSRGRALVVEDNAVNQEMARAMLDMLGFRVTTASNGQEGVLAAAADPELDLILMDCQMPVMDGLAAARAIRAAETDGARVPIVALTGNAMPGDREACVAAGMDDYLAKPFSLTALRTMIDRWTTPAAAVSESRSSGARAPR
;
A
#
# COMPACT_ATOMS: atom_id res chain seq x y z
N MET A 1 21.09 50.67 34.68
CA MET A 1 19.74 51.32 34.82
C MET A 1 19.52 52.06 36.16
N ARG A 2 20.04 51.61 37.32
CA ARG A 2 19.86 52.38 38.58
C ARG A 2 20.65 53.68 38.63
N LEU A 3 21.82 53.74 38.03
CA LEU A 3 22.64 54.99 37.91
C LEU A 3 21.97 56.08 37.08
N ALA A 4 21.11 55.69 36.10
CA ALA A 4 20.45 56.70 35.24
C ALA A 4 19.38 57.55 35.95
N ARG A 5 18.85 57.10 37.09
CA ARG A 5 17.87 57.86 37.91
C ARG A 5 18.45 58.88 38.87
N VAL A 6 19.73 58.84 39.12
CA VAL A 6 20.44 59.78 40.04
C VAL A 6 20.91 61.00 39.29
N TYR A 7 20.61 61.14 38.03
CA TYR A 7 21.22 62.12 37.10
C TYR A 7 20.64 63.54 37.10
N GLN A 8 19.75 63.88 37.99
CA GLN A 8 19.36 65.23 38.23
C GLN A 8 20.23 65.83 39.40
N VAL A 9 21.52 65.71 39.30
CA VAL A 9 22.43 66.08 40.36
C VAL A 9 23.01 67.47 40.06
N ASN A 10 23.13 68.27 41.11
CA ASN A 10 23.73 69.58 41.21
C ASN A 10 25.02 69.67 40.38
N PRO A 11 25.19 70.67 39.48
CA PRO A 11 26.37 70.83 38.64
C PRO A 11 27.71 70.86 39.41
N ASP A 12 27.73 71.29 40.61
CA ASP A 12 28.96 71.31 41.46
C ASP A 12 29.42 69.93 41.85
N PHE A 13 28.47 68.98 42.06
CA PHE A 13 28.83 67.62 42.39
C PHE A 13 29.38 66.85 41.18
N LYS A 14 28.87 67.17 40.00
CA LYS A 14 29.35 66.63 38.72
C LYS A 14 30.82 67.00 38.47
N LYS A 15 31.16 68.26 38.72
CA LYS A 15 32.57 68.73 38.64
C LYS A 15 33.48 68.07 39.66
N GLN A 16 33.01 67.86 40.90
CA GLN A 16 33.78 67.18 41.94
C GLN A 16 34.04 65.72 41.61
N LEU A 17 33.04 65.03 41.07
CA LEU A 17 33.23 63.67 40.60
C LEU A 17 34.17 63.58 39.39
N ALA A 18 34.04 64.48 38.41
CA ALA A 18 34.97 64.53 37.28
C ALA A 18 36.39 64.70 37.73
N LYS A 19 36.60 65.57 38.71
CA LYS A 19 37.92 65.77 39.32
C LYS A 19 38.44 64.56 40.08
N ALA A 20 37.56 63.87 40.81
CA ALA A 20 37.94 62.68 41.56
C ALA A 20 38.35 61.53 40.68
N PHE A 21 37.74 61.39 39.53
CA PHE A 21 38.05 60.35 38.51
C PHE A 21 39.15 60.81 37.52
N ALA A 22 39.84 61.95 37.84
CA ALA A 22 40.90 62.58 37.03
C ALA A 22 40.45 62.90 35.59
N LEU A 23 39.15 63.20 35.38
CA LEU A 23 38.59 63.57 34.09
C LEU A 23 38.70 65.07 33.94
N GLY A 24 39.23 65.54 32.80
CA GLY A 24 39.59 66.95 32.57
C GLY A 24 38.41 67.88 32.32
N SER A 25 37.25 67.36 32.06
CA SER A 25 36.02 68.12 31.73
C SER A 25 34.73 67.38 32.10
N GLU A 26 33.61 68.14 32.21
CA GLU A 26 32.30 67.60 32.40
C GLU A 26 31.88 66.70 31.20
N ALA A 27 32.34 67.00 29.98
CA ALA A 27 32.08 66.22 28.80
C ALA A 27 32.78 64.84 28.87
N GLU A 28 33.97 64.75 29.36
CA GLU A 28 34.68 63.46 29.62
C GLU A 28 34.02 62.66 30.73
N PHE A 29 33.46 63.31 31.74
CA PHE A 29 32.68 62.65 32.78
C PHE A 29 31.34 62.08 32.18
N ASP A 30 30.63 62.83 31.33
CA ASP A 30 29.43 62.34 30.64
C ASP A 30 29.73 61.19 29.72
N GLY A 31 30.85 61.23 28.99
CA GLY A 31 31.34 60.12 28.19
C GLY A 31 31.69 58.88 29.01
N PHE A 32 32.36 59.08 30.15
CA PHE A 32 32.63 58.00 31.08
C PHE A 32 31.38 57.40 31.70
N MET A 33 30.40 58.21 32.06
CA MET A 33 29.10 57.76 32.56
C MET A 33 28.25 57.15 31.50
N ALA A 34 28.40 57.53 30.23
CA ALA A 34 27.72 56.87 29.08
C ALA A 34 28.28 55.48 28.86
N LYS A 35 29.58 55.28 28.95
CA LYS A 35 30.23 53.96 28.89
C LYS A 35 29.76 53.05 30.03
N LEU A 36 29.72 53.52 31.24
CA LEU A 36 29.14 52.81 32.38
C LEU A 36 27.69 52.42 32.20
N ARG A 37 26.87 53.23 31.48
CA ARG A 37 25.48 52.95 31.20
C ARG A 37 25.31 51.93 30.07
N ALA A 38 26.19 51.98 29.08
CA ALA A 38 26.17 51.04 27.95
C ALA A 38 26.61 49.62 28.37
N GLY A 39 27.14 49.46 29.59
CA GLY A 39 27.67 48.18 30.04
C GLY A 39 29.06 47.88 29.48
N ASP A 40 29.70 48.89 28.88
CA ASP A 40 31.09 48.77 28.44
C ASP A 40 32.01 48.57 29.64
N ALA A 41 32.99 47.70 29.49
CA ALA A 41 33.95 47.43 30.52
C ALA A 41 34.75 48.71 30.81
N VAL A 42 34.43 49.40 31.90
CA VAL A 42 35.25 50.45 32.42
C VAL A 42 36.34 49.80 33.27
N ASP A 43 37.59 50.22 33.04
CA ASP A 43 38.73 49.67 33.76
C ASP A 43 38.49 49.74 35.25
N PRO A 44 38.54 48.60 36.01
CA PRO A 44 38.35 48.57 37.45
C PRO A 44 39.36 49.44 38.21
N GLU A 45 40.52 49.68 37.64
CA GLU A 45 41.56 50.51 38.21
C GLU A 45 41.20 51.98 38.17
N THR A 46 40.58 52.47 37.12
CA THR A 46 40.03 53.86 37.02
C THR A 46 38.91 54.06 38.03
N LEU A 47 38.02 53.09 38.24
CA LEU A 47 36.96 53.15 39.25
C LEU A 47 37.54 53.14 40.68
N ARG A 48 38.55 52.28 40.88
CA ARG A 48 39.26 52.20 42.17
C ARG A 48 39.99 53.49 42.49
N THR A 49 40.74 54.01 41.53
CA THR A 49 41.55 55.26 41.73
C THR A 49 40.66 56.47 42.01
N GLY A 50 39.51 56.55 41.28
CA GLY A 50 38.51 57.59 41.51
C GLY A 50 37.86 57.49 42.90
N ALA A 51 37.52 56.26 43.33
CA ALA A 51 36.99 56.09 44.70
C ALA A 51 37.97 56.36 45.80
N LEU A 52 39.25 56.00 45.67
CA LEU A 52 40.30 56.27 46.60
C LEU A 52 40.60 57.79 46.64
N ALA A 53 40.68 58.49 45.50
CA ALA A 53 40.82 59.93 45.42
C ALA A 53 39.65 60.66 46.11
N LEU A 54 38.42 60.11 46.04
CA LEU A 54 37.27 60.61 46.76
C LEU A 54 37.43 60.44 48.27
N VAL A 55 37.96 59.32 48.74
CA VAL A 55 38.22 59.07 50.15
C VAL A 55 39.29 60.01 50.68
N ASP A 56 40.38 60.27 49.93
CA ASP A 56 41.42 61.26 50.33
C ASP A 56 40.91 62.68 50.38
N ASN A 57 40.05 63.10 49.47
CA ASN A 57 39.39 64.45 49.51
C ASN A 57 38.40 64.62 50.66
N MET A 58 37.87 63.51 51.24
CA MET A 58 37.05 63.59 52.47
C MET A 58 37.78 64.04 53.69
N ARG A 59 39.10 63.88 53.72
CA ARG A 59 39.98 64.34 54.83
C ARG A 59 40.16 65.85 54.84
N GLU A 60 40.00 66.51 53.74
CA GLU A 60 40.31 68.01 53.66
C GLU A 60 39.06 68.92 53.81
N THR A 61 37.84 68.42 53.77
CA THR A 61 36.64 69.27 53.85
C THR A 61 35.68 68.81 54.93
N GLN A 62 35.33 69.72 55.91
CA GLN A 62 34.46 69.53 57.04
C GLN A 62 33.20 68.61 56.76
N ALA A 63 33.31 67.58 57.35
CA ALA A 63 32.62 66.36 57.87
C ALA A 63 31.23 65.99 57.41
N ALA A 64 30.28 66.76 57.26
CA ALA A 64 28.91 66.20 57.09
C ALA A 64 28.35 66.13 55.62
N HIS A 65 28.76 67.09 54.79
CA HIS A 65 28.27 67.09 53.41
C HIS A 65 29.06 66.25 52.39
N VAL A 66 30.35 66.04 52.70
CA VAL A 66 31.25 65.25 51.87
C VAL A 66 31.00 63.79 52.08
N ASP A 67 30.70 63.30 53.26
CA ASP A 67 30.43 61.91 53.62
C ASP A 67 29.24 61.39 52.85
N ALA A 68 28.16 62.16 52.69
CA ALA A 68 26.96 61.74 51.92
C ALA A 68 27.26 61.61 50.44
N ARG A 69 28.07 62.46 49.82
CA ARG A 69 28.41 62.46 48.38
C ARG A 69 29.37 61.32 48.07
N VAL A 70 30.30 61.01 48.91
CA VAL A 70 31.20 59.86 48.78
C VAL A 70 30.44 58.54 48.92
N LYS A 71 29.55 58.44 49.88
CA LYS A 71 28.66 57.29 50.04
C LYS A 71 27.80 57.04 48.81
N VAL A 72 27.26 58.12 48.19
CA VAL A 72 26.50 58.01 46.96
C VAL A 72 27.36 57.54 45.79
N ALA A 73 28.56 58.05 45.62
CA ALA A 73 29.50 57.65 44.55
C ALA A 73 29.94 56.18 44.71
N LEU A 74 30.31 55.77 45.91
CA LEU A 74 30.64 54.35 46.20
C LEU A 74 29.47 53.42 45.96
N LYS A 75 28.31 53.82 46.39
CA LYS A 75 27.10 53.02 46.14
C LYS A 75 26.71 52.96 44.64
N ALA A 76 26.88 54.07 43.92
CA ALA A 76 26.67 54.12 42.46
C ALA A 76 27.69 53.24 41.73
N SER A 77 28.89 53.13 42.23
CA SER A 77 29.94 52.25 41.69
C SER A 77 29.90 50.80 42.21
N ASN A 78 28.91 50.49 43.05
CA ASN A 78 28.84 49.22 43.74
C ASN A 78 30.08 48.78 44.45
N LEU A 79 30.75 49.77 45.15
CA LEU A 79 31.94 49.57 45.96
C LEU A 79 31.55 49.69 47.41
N ALA A 80 32.07 48.81 48.25
CA ALA A 80 32.00 48.88 49.71
C ALA A 80 33.23 49.47 50.27
N LEU A 81 33.09 50.39 51.29
CA LEU A 81 34.22 51.04 51.97
C LEU A 81 34.61 50.25 53.23
N TRP A 82 35.90 50.14 53.45
CA TRP A 82 36.47 49.68 54.73
C TRP A 82 37.62 50.54 55.19
N GLU A 83 37.71 50.62 56.49
CA GLU A 83 38.84 51.29 57.16
C GLU A 83 39.33 50.42 58.32
N TRP A 84 40.59 50.00 58.27
CA TRP A 84 41.22 49.15 59.29
C TRP A 84 42.17 49.88 60.14
N ASP A 85 41.90 49.93 61.47
CA ASP A 85 42.80 50.43 62.51
C ASP A 85 43.66 49.24 62.97
N LEU A 86 44.96 49.33 62.65
CA LEU A 86 45.95 48.30 63.04
C LEU A 86 46.38 48.39 64.50
N THR A 87 46.08 49.47 65.14
CA THR A 87 46.42 49.64 66.58
C THR A 87 45.42 48.96 67.49
N THR A 88 44.17 48.98 67.14
CA THR A 88 43.09 48.33 67.89
C THR A 88 42.77 46.96 67.32
N GLY A 89 43.13 46.67 66.05
CA GLY A 89 42.75 45.46 65.35
C GLY A 89 41.32 45.45 64.87
N GLU A 90 40.62 46.57 64.86
CA GLU A 90 39.26 46.73 64.44
C GLU A 90 39.18 47.30 63.06
N ILE A 91 38.18 46.89 62.31
CA ILE A 91 37.92 47.37 60.97
C ILE A 91 36.48 47.90 60.85
N PHE A 92 36.37 49.13 60.36
CA PHE A 92 35.13 49.73 59.99
C PHE A 92 34.75 49.19 58.58
N VAL A 93 33.50 48.76 58.38
CA VAL A 93 32.95 48.38 57.14
C VAL A 93 31.58 49.02 56.95
N ASP A 94 31.27 49.42 55.73
CA ASP A 94 29.99 50.01 55.41
C ASP A 94 28.83 48.93 55.20
N ARG A 95 27.61 49.42 55.15
CA ARG A 95 26.42 48.52 54.89
C ARG A 95 26.55 47.76 53.60
N THR A 96 27.20 48.33 52.57
CA THR A 96 27.36 47.67 51.25
C THR A 96 28.25 46.46 51.39
N TYR A 97 29.26 46.49 52.22
CA TYR A 97 30.12 45.36 52.52
C TYR A 97 29.33 44.16 53.08
N PHE A 98 28.52 44.42 54.11
CA PHE A 98 27.68 43.41 54.72
C PHE A 98 26.63 42.90 53.70
N GLY A 99 26.10 43.81 52.85
CA GLY A 99 25.15 43.41 51.76
C GLY A 99 25.75 42.45 50.71
N PHE A 100 27.06 42.62 50.41
CA PHE A 100 27.74 41.65 49.51
C PHE A 100 27.80 40.26 50.12
N LEU A 101 27.86 40.17 51.43
CA LEU A 101 27.91 38.89 52.14
C LEU A 101 26.56 38.45 52.66
N GLY A 102 25.46 39.13 52.31
CA GLY A 102 24.09 38.75 52.68
C GLY A 102 23.71 38.95 54.15
N PHE A 103 24.53 39.78 54.90
CA PHE A 103 24.18 40.16 56.26
C PHE A 103 23.37 41.46 56.25
N ASP A 104 22.26 41.49 56.93
CA ASP A 104 21.54 42.77 57.19
C ASP A 104 22.07 43.47 58.43
N ARG A 105 23.22 44.16 58.21
CA ARG A 105 23.91 44.92 59.25
C ARG A 105 24.17 46.31 58.70
N ASP A 106 23.98 47.30 59.57
CA ASP A 106 24.41 48.66 59.25
C ASP A 106 25.95 48.84 59.34
N ALA A 107 26.43 49.95 58.82
CA ALA A 107 27.89 50.30 58.92
C ALA A 107 28.35 50.25 60.38
N GLN A 108 29.40 49.49 60.65
CA GLN A 108 29.86 49.28 61.98
C GLN A 108 31.37 48.88 62.01
N THR A 109 32.00 49.05 63.20
CA THR A 109 33.33 48.57 63.46
C THR A 109 33.26 47.18 64.06
N VAL A 110 33.98 46.22 63.45
CA VAL A 110 34.06 44.83 63.93
C VAL A 110 35.52 44.38 64.05
N PRO A 111 35.85 43.38 64.86
CA PRO A 111 37.18 42.81 64.90
C PRO A 111 37.61 42.27 63.54
N MET A 112 38.81 42.58 63.06
CA MET A 112 39.27 42.08 61.76
C MET A 112 39.27 40.57 61.69
N ALA A 113 39.45 39.89 62.80
CA ALA A 113 39.36 38.40 62.89
C ALA A 113 38.00 37.87 62.50
N GLU A 114 36.88 38.60 62.73
CA GLU A 114 35.55 38.23 62.32
C GLU A 114 35.45 38.15 60.80
N LEU A 115 35.98 39.12 60.06
CA LEU A 115 35.96 39.14 58.61
C LEU A 115 36.95 38.15 58.01
N GLN A 116 38.11 37.95 58.63
CA GLN A 116 39.12 36.96 58.23
C GLN A 116 38.53 35.51 58.26
N ALA A 117 37.70 35.22 59.26
CA ALA A 117 37.06 33.92 59.41
C ALA A 117 36.08 33.61 58.23
N LEU A 118 35.63 34.62 57.52
CA LEU A 118 34.78 34.47 56.37
C LEU A 118 35.56 34.30 55.08
N VAL A 119 36.85 34.55 55.01
CA VAL A 119 37.72 34.37 53.87
C VAL A 119 37.94 32.87 53.62
N SER A 120 37.95 32.46 52.37
CA SER A 120 38.23 31.03 51.99
C SER A 120 39.62 30.65 52.50
N PRO A 121 39.80 29.49 53.19
CA PRO A 121 41.12 29.02 53.65
C PRO A 121 42.19 28.95 52.54
N GLU A 122 41.73 28.62 51.26
CA GLU A 122 42.64 28.60 50.13
C GLU A 122 43.15 29.97 49.70
N ASP A 123 42.36 31.01 49.85
CA ASP A 123 42.66 32.37 49.43
C ASP A 123 43.32 33.17 50.55
N MET A 124 43.23 32.73 51.82
CA MET A 124 43.70 33.44 52.99
C MET A 124 45.21 33.78 52.95
N LYS A 125 45.99 32.79 52.42
CA LYS A 125 47.45 33.01 52.37
C LYS A 125 47.80 34.14 51.39
N VAL A 126 47.21 34.16 50.18
CA VAL A 126 47.46 35.20 49.16
C VAL A 126 46.95 36.56 49.69
N PHE A 127 45.79 36.59 50.30
CA PHE A 127 45.21 37.76 50.89
C PHE A 127 46.13 38.35 52.02
N ALA A 128 46.65 37.50 52.93
CA ALA A 128 47.54 37.94 54.04
C ALA A 128 48.93 38.40 53.55
N ASP A 129 49.45 37.70 52.52
CA ASP A 129 50.78 38.07 51.97
C ASP A 129 50.71 39.46 51.28
N ASP A 130 49.67 39.73 50.46
CA ASP A 130 49.50 41.00 49.77
C ASP A 130 49.29 42.19 50.77
N VAL A 131 48.41 41.97 51.73
CA VAL A 131 48.20 42.98 52.82
C VAL A 131 49.46 43.21 53.62
N THR A 132 50.23 42.19 53.98
CA THR A 132 51.48 42.30 54.74
C THR A 132 52.56 43.08 53.96
N ALA A 133 52.64 42.87 52.64
CA ALA A 133 53.58 43.61 51.80
C ALA A 133 53.32 45.14 51.86
N VAL A 134 52.04 45.53 51.85
CA VAL A 134 51.68 46.95 51.99
C VAL A 134 51.97 47.49 53.39
N ILE A 135 51.76 46.75 54.46
CA ILE A 135 52.07 47.11 55.81
C ILE A 135 53.60 47.31 56.03
N ARG A 136 54.40 46.43 55.47
CA ARG A 136 55.88 46.54 55.50
C ARG A 136 56.39 47.65 54.63
N GLY A 137 55.65 48.19 53.71
CA GLY A 137 56.10 49.22 52.76
C GLY A 137 56.73 48.67 51.47
N ASP A 138 56.65 47.37 51.25
CA ASP A 138 57.15 46.72 50.05
C ASP A 138 56.23 47.00 48.83
N ALA A 139 54.95 47.37 49.07
CA ALA A 139 53.98 47.84 48.10
C ALA A 139 53.21 49.08 48.57
N GLN A 140 52.78 49.96 47.65
CA GLN A 140 51.98 51.14 47.98
C GLN A 140 50.52 50.83 48.26
N SER A 141 49.93 49.81 47.53
CA SER A 141 48.59 49.34 47.66
C SER A 141 48.51 47.88 47.31
N PHE A 142 47.45 47.24 47.70
CA PHE A 142 47.16 45.90 47.28
C PHE A 142 45.84 45.84 46.52
N GLN A 143 45.70 44.81 45.65
CA GLN A 143 44.46 44.44 44.96
C GLN A 143 44.45 42.94 44.89
N VAL A 144 43.50 42.33 45.61
CA VAL A 144 43.39 40.87 45.69
C VAL A 144 41.97 40.39 45.46
N GLN A 145 41.83 39.35 44.70
CA GLN A 145 40.57 38.66 44.49
C GLN A 145 40.52 37.45 45.41
N HIS A 146 39.48 37.38 46.22
CA HIS A 146 39.33 36.25 47.16
C HIS A 146 37.89 35.94 47.40
N ARG A 147 37.64 34.78 47.91
CA ARG A 147 36.27 34.27 48.22
C ARG A 147 35.98 34.58 49.71
N MET A 148 34.79 35.08 49.93
CA MET A 148 34.25 35.22 51.28
C MET A 148 32.91 34.45 51.41
N ARG A 149 32.63 33.96 52.61
CA ARG A 149 31.47 33.19 52.91
C ARG A 149 30.27 34.11 53.11
N HIS A 150 29.25 33.91 52.28
CA HIS A 150 27.96 34.60 52.39
C HIS A 150 27.15 34.02 53.57
N ALA A 151 26.20 34.73 54.10
CA ALA A 151 25.31 34.31 55.19
C ALA A 151 24.56 33.00 54.90
N ASP A 152 24.22 32.72 53.65
CA ASP A 152 23.57 31.47 53.21
C ASP A 152 24.54 30.32 52.96
N GLY A 153 25.82 30.50 53.25
CA GLY A 153 26.87 29.47 53.11
C GLY A 153 27.57 29.43 51.74
N ARG A 154 27.08 30.14 50.70
CA ARG A 154 27.77 30.20 49.39
C ARG A 154 29.02 31.06 49.43
N TRP A 155 29.88 30.89 48.42
CA TRP A 155 31.06 31.73 48.23
C TRP A 155 30.75 32.91 47.33
N VAL A 156 31.10 34.13 47.79
CA VAL A 156 31.05 35.37 47.02
C VAL A 156 32.48 35.83 46.72
N TRP A 157 32.74 36.13 45.44
CA TRP A 157 34.02 36.69 45.05
C TRP A 157 34.06 38.19 45.31
N LEU A 158 35.02 38.63 46.15
CA LEU A 158 35.30 40.00 46.33
C LEU A 158 36.67 40.36 45.77
N GLU A 159 36.75 41.53 45.17
CA GLU A 159 38.00 42.16 44.83
C GLU A 159 38.26 43.27 45.84
N SER A 160 39.19 43.02 46.73
CA SER A 160 39.60 43.97 47.78
C SER A 160 40.77 44.77 47.32
N SER A 161 40.69 46.06 47.48
CA SER A 161 41.80 47.02 47.22
C SER A 161 42.00 47.94 48.39
N GLY A 162 43.26 48.24 48.81
CA GLY A 162 43.54 49.07 49.89
C GLY A 162 44.93 49.66 49.90
N SER A 163 45.08 50.72 50.64
CA SER A 163 46.36 51.42 50.83
C SER A 163 46.50 51.94 52.27
N VAL A 164 47.72 52.31 52.64
CA VAL A 164 47.99 52.94 53.95
C VAL A 164 47.42 54.36 53.95
N SER A 165 46.59 54.63 54.97
CA SER A 165 45.98 55.93 55.14
C SER A 165 46.68 56.77 56.28
N SER A 166 47.33 56.14 57.26
CA SER A 166 48.07 56.82 58.25
C SER A 166 49.22 55.97 58.83
N ARG A 167 50.28 56.69 59.29
CA ARG A 167 51.44 56.09 60.03
C ARG A 167 51.72 56.93 61.33
N ASP A 168 52.26 56.26 62.34
CA ASP A 168 52.70 56.95 63.56
C ASP A 168 54.04 57.67 63.36
N ALA A 169 54.48 58.34 64.37
CA ALA A 169 55.75 59.07 64.33
C ALA A 169 57.01 58.17 64.15
N SER A 170 56.84 56.86 64.34
CA SER A 170 57.90 55.85 64.13
C SER A 170 57.84 55.26 62.70
N GLY A 171 56.90 55.68 61.87
CA GLY A 171 56.69 55.16 60.51
C GLY A 171 55.88 53.88 60.44
N ARG A 172 55.40 53.37 61.60
CA ARG A 172 54.57 52.21 61.63
C ARG A 172 53.14 52.53 61.10
N VAL A 173 52.57 51.66 60.29
CA VAL A 173 51.20 51.82 59.78
C VAL A 173 50.21 51.72 60.92
N THR A 174 49.38 52.71 61.05
CA THR A 174 48.31 52.79 62.07
C THR A 174 46.94 52.55 61.44
N ARG A 175 46.73 53.01 60.19
CA ARG A 175 45.44 52.79 59.48
C ARG A 175 45.64 52.45 57.99
N MET A 176 44.74 51.62 57.52
CA MET A 176 44.57 51.31 56.11
C MET A 176 43.09 51.55 55.69
N THR A 177 42.90 52.05 54.47
CA THR A 177 41.56 52.24 53.90
C THR A 177 41.51 51.61 52.53
N GLY A 178 40.30 51.21 52.16
CA GLY A 178 40.10 50.57 50.90
C GLY A 178 38.68 50.35 50.51
N THR A 179 38.54 49.64 49.41
CA THR A 179 37.22 49.29 48.86
C THR A 179 37.14 47.79 48.45
N ASN A 180 35.94 47.26 48.52
CA ASN A 180 35.66 45.97 48.03
C ASN A 180 34.60 46.06 46.92
N ALA A 181 34.79 45.28 45.80
CA ALA A 181 33.86 45.13 44.75
C ALA A 181 33.35 43.66 44.74
N ASN A 182 32.07 43.45 44.55
CA ASN A 182 31.53 42.11 44.31
C ASN A 182 31.71 41.77 42.85
N ILE A 183 32.58 40.82 42.54
CA ILE A 183 32.90 40.35 41.19
C ILE A 183 32.32 38.97 40.89
N THR A 184 31.35 38.50 41.69
CA THR A 184 30.79 37.16 41.58
C THR A 184 30.15 36.90 40.23
N GLU A 185 29.32 37.85 39.72
CA GLU A 185 28.67 37.77 38.42
C GLU A 185 29.70 37.69 37.28
N ARG A 186 30.74 38.53 37.31
CA ARG A 186 31.82 38.48 36.32
C ARG A 186 32.48 37.11 36.28
N LYS A 187 32.85 36.57 37.47
CA LYS A 187 33.46 35.23 37.58
C LYS A 187 32.53 34.09 37.09
N GLN A 188 31.24 34.23 37.31
CA GLN A 188 30.25 33.25 36.82
C GLN A 188 30.14 33.29 35.29
N LEU A 189 30.08 34.48 34.68
CA LEU A 189 30.04 34.64 33.23
C LEU A 189 31.32 34.10 32.55
N GLU A 190 32.49 34.45 33.10
CA GLU A 190 33.81 33.93 32.63
C GLU A 190 33.82 32.38 32.64
N ARG A 191 33.36 31.78 33.78
CA ARG A 191 33.29 30.31 33.89
C ARG A 191 32.26 29.70 32.93
N ALA A 192 31.09 30.32 32.80
CA ALA A 192 30.06 29.86 31.89
C ALA A 192 30.56 29.89 30.43
N LEU A 193 31.19 30.97 30.01
CA LEU A 193 31.78 31.10 28.67
C LEU A 193 32.85 30.04 28.44
N SER A 194 33.79 29.91 29.38
CA SER A 194 34.88 28.92 29.29
C SER A 194 34.34 27.49 29.23
N ASN A 195 33.29 27.21 30.03
CA ASN A 195 32.66 25.89 30.01
C ASN A 195 31.93 25.64 28.68
N THR A 196 31.20 26.63 28.16
CA THR A 196 30.49 26.55 26.87
C THR A 196 31.50 26.27 25.73
N LEU A 197 32.60 27.03 25.68
CA LEU A 197 33.64 26.84 24.67
C LEU A 197 34.28 25.43 24.76
N ARG A 198 34.50 24.95 25.99
CA ARG A 198 35.02 23.60 26.21
C ARG A 198 34.05 22.51 25.71
N VAL A 199 32.75 22.66 26.00
CA VAL A 199 31.71 21.73 25.53
C VAL A 199 31.62 21.74 24.02
N LEU A 200 31.56 22.92 23.39
CA LEU A 200 31.54 23.05 21.95
C LEU A 200 32.74 22.41 21.28
N ARG A 201 33.92 22.61 21.82
CA ARG A 201 35.17 22.00 21.31
C ARG A 201 35.12 20.47 21.46
N ALA A 202 34.66 19.96 22.58
CA ALA A 202 34.49 18.52 22.80
C ALA A 202 33.49 17.92 21.86
N LEU A 203 32.35 18.59 21.60
CA LEU A 203 31.36 18.15 20.63
C LEU A 203 31.96 18.06 19.23
N LEU A 204 32.67 19.07 18.76
CA LEU A 204 33.31 19.07 17.45
C LEU A 204 34.31 17.92 17.29
N GLU A 205 35.12 17.68 18.34
CA GLU A 205 36.13 16.58 18.33
C GLU A 205 35.47 15.19 18.33
N THR A 206 34.33 15.03 19.02
CA THR A 206 33.63 13.73 19.09
C THR A 206 32.72 13.44 17.89
N LEU A 207 32.46 14.44 17.04
CA LEU A 207 31.67 14.21 15.82
C LEU A 207 32.40 13.21 14.92
N PRO A 208 31.72 12.12 14.48
CA PRO A 208 32.33 11.14 13.58
C PRO A 208 32.40 11.64 12.12
N LEU A 209 31.96 12.85 11.86
CA LEU A 209 32.00 13.49 10.55
C LEU A 209 33.18 14.44 10.46
N PRO A 210 34.01 14.40 9.41
CA PRO A 210 35.04 15.39 9.17
C PRO A 210 34.46 16.80 9.07
N VAL A 211 34.98 17.66 9.92
CA VAL A 211 34.59 19.08 9.98
C VAL A 211 35.81 19.95 9.72
N ILE A 212 35.65 20.93 8.86
CA ILE A 212 36.68 21.95 8.59
C ILE A 212 36.04 23.32 8.59
N LEU A 213 36.62 24.25 9.38
CA LEU A 213 36.28 25.65 9.37
C LEU A 213 37.39 26.46 8.69
N ARG A 214 36.99 27.44 7.90
CA ARG A 214 37.93 28.38 7.23
C ARG A 214 37.46 29.81 7.45
N ASP A 215 38.40 30.74 7.51
CA ASP A 215 38.13 32.18 7.56
C ASP A 215 37.68 32.76 6.20
N ALA A 216 37.47 34.07 6.17
CA ALA A 216 37.11 34.79 4.95
C ALA A 216 38.22 34.75 3.88
N GLU A 217 39.49 34.59 4.27
CA GLU A 217 40.62 34.40 3.38
C GLU A 217 40.84 32.93 2.99
N ARG A 218 39.88 32.07 3.35
CA ARG A 218 39.85 30.60 3.06
C ARG A 218 40.96 29.81 3.78
N ARG A 219 41.60 30.38 4.79
CA ARG A 219 42.56 29.66 5.61
C ARG A 219 41.85 28.78 6.63
N VAL A 220 42.37 27.61 6.83
CA VAL A 220 41.79 26.66 7.79
C VAL A 220 41.99 27.18 9.22
N THR A 221 40.92 27.37 9.96
CA THR A 221 40.91 27.82 11.32
C THR A 221 40.70 26.70 12.33
N LEU A 222 39.97 25.64 11.92
CA LEU A 222 39.71 24.47 12.74
C LEU A 222 39.50 23.24 11.89
N VAL A 223 39.99 22.12 12.36
CA VAL A 223 39.63 20.76 11.92
C VAL A 223 39.39 19.89 13.14
N ASN A 224 38.50 18.91 13.03
CA ASN A 224 38.24 17.94 14.09
C ASN A 224 39.06 16.66 13.89
N GLU A 225 39.05 15.75 14.87
CA GLU A 225 39.74 14.47 14.80
C GLU A 225 39.28 13.58 13.61
N ALA A 226 38.00 13.61 13.26
CA ALA A 226 37.50 12.86 12.12
C ALA A 226 38.10 13.32 10.80
N PHE A 227 38.35 14.64 10.66
CA PHE A 227 39.04 15.17 9.48
C PHE A 227 40.51 14.71 9.42
N GLU A 228 41.22 14.75 10.54
CA GLU A 228 42.60 14.27 10.61
C GLU A 228 42.70 12.77 10.23
N LYS A 229 41.78 11.94 10.74
CA LYS A 229 41.71 10.51 10.43
C LYS A 229 41.39 10.22 8.95
N MET A 230 40.46 10.97 8.35
CA MET A 230 40.06 10.78 6.97
C MET A 230 41.15 11.19 6.00
N THR A 231 41.90 12.28 6.30
CA THR A 231 42.85 12.90 5.38
C THR A 231 44.30 12.53 5.66
N ASP A 232 44.60 11.95 6.83
CA ASP A 232 45.92 11.71 7.36
C ASP A 232 46.79 12.99 7.43
N ILE A 233 46.14 14.14 7.67
CA ILE A 233 46.81 15.45 7.82
C ILE A 233 46.62 15.94 9.24
N PRO A 234 47.71 16.03 10.03
CA PRO A 234 47.63 16.60 11.38
C PRO A 234 47.20 18.06 11.36
N ARG A 235 46.34 18.44 12.31
CA ARG A 235 45.82 19.82 12.41
C ARG A 235 46.94 20.88 12.51
N ARG A 236 48.06 20.55 13.14
CA ARG A 236 49.24 21.45 13.25
C ARG A 236 49.83 21.82 11.89
N GLU A 237 49.64 21.01 10.86
CA GLU A 237 50.15 21.28 9.53
C GLU A 237 49.21 22.19 8.71
N ILE A 238 47.89 22.04 8.89
CA ILE A 238 46.87 22.65 8.02
C ILE A 238 46.32 23.96 8.59
N ILE A 239 46.28 24.15 9.91
CA ILE A 239 45.79 25.38 10.55
C ILE A 239 46.57 26.61 10.07
N GLY A 240 45.84 27.65 9.65
CA GLY A 240 46.39 28.93 9.14
C GLY A 240 46.74 28.87 7.65
N LYS A 241 46.62 27.74 6.97
CA LYS A 241 46.98 27.61 5.57
C LYS A 241 45.69 27.44 4.68
N PRO A 242 45.77 27.84 3.42
CA PRO A 242 44.68 27.56 2.52
C PRO A 242 44.61 26.05 2.19
N LEU A 243 43.41 25.54 1.95
CA LEU A 243 43.18 24.11 1.61
C LEU A 243 43.88 23.72 0.29
N ASP A 244 44.05 24.68 -0.61
CA ASP A 244 44.71 24.49 -1.90
C ASP A 244 46.17 23.98 -1.77
N ASP A 245 46.85 24.33 -0.70
CA ASP A 245 48.23 23.86 -0.44
C ASP A 245 48.29 22.33 -0.26
N TYR A 246 47.13 21.73 -0.02
CA TYR A 246 46.93 20.29 0.21
C TYR A 246 46.17 19.58 -0.93
N ALA A 247 45.95 20.24 -2.09
CA ALA A 247 45.18 19.70 -3.22
C ALA A 247 45.75 18.35 -3.74
N GLY A 248 47.06 18.10 -3.57
CA GLY A 248 47.65 16.82 -3.91
C GLY A 248 47.36 15.69 -2.92
N ARG A 249 46.96 16.00 -1.65
CA ARG A 249 46.65 15.06 -0.58
C ARG A 249 45.13 14.96 -0.31
N ILE A 250 44.42 16.05 -0.59
CA ILE A 250 42.95 16.14 -0.43
C ILE A 250 42.41 16.75 -1.73
N PRO A 251 42.33 15.98 -2.82
CA PRO A 251 41.72 16.49 -4.04
C PRO A 251 40.21 16.59 -3.85
N VAL A 252 39.72 17.74 -3.42
CA VAL A 252 38.29 18.08 -3.40
C VAL A 252 37.99 18.82 -4.70
N PRO A 253 37.41 18.16 -5.69
CA PRO A 253 37.04 18.81 -6.94
C PRO A 253 36.12 20.00 -6.67
N ASN A 254 36.34 21.10 -7.38
CA ASN A 254 35.47 22.29 -7.38
C ASN A 254 35.32 22.99 -6.02
N HIS A 255 36.24 22.77 -5.07
CA HIS A 255 36.08 23.39 -3.74
C HIS A 255 36.17 24.92 -3.80
N ARG A 256 36.96 25.50 -4.70
CA ARG A 256 37.04 26.95 -4.94
C ARG A 256 35.77 27.51 -5.55
N GLU A 257 35.29 26.90 -6.62
CA GLU A 257 34.06 27.31 -7.30
C GLU A 257 32.86 27.33 -6.35
N THR A 258 32.75 26.27 -5.53
CA THR A 258 31.68 26.16 -4.54
C THR A 258 31.84 27.15 -3.39
N ASP A 259 33.07 27.53 -3.04
CA ASP A 259 33.31 28.61 -2.06
C ASP A 259 32.92 29.96 -2.66
N ASP A 260 33.31 30.25 -3.91
CA ASP A 260 32.91 31.46 -4.62
C ASP A 260 31.39 31.60 -4.71
N GLU A 261 30.71 30.52 -4.98
CA GLU A 261 29.25 30.48 -4.98
C GLU A 261 28.66 30.82 -3.61
N ILE A 262 29.24 30.31 -2.53
CA ILE A 262 28.80 30.61 -1.15
C ILE A 262 29.03 32.07 -0.81
N PHE A 263 30.19 32.61 -1.14
CA PHE A 263 30.49 34.02 -0.91
C PHE A 263 29.56 34.96 -1.69
N ALA A 264 29.18 34.56 -2.94
CA ALA A 264 28.27 35.31 -3.79
C ALA A 264 26.80 35.20 -3.35
N SER A 265 26.32 33.95 -3.09
CA SER A 265 24.91 33.66 -2.81
C SER A 265 24.54 33.86 -1.34
N ARG A 266 25.49 33.79 -0.44
CA ARG A 266 25.30 33.73 1.04
C ARG A 266 24.43 32.58 1.51
N LYS A 267 24.35 31.50 0.72
CA LYS A 267 23.54 30.31 1.01
C LYS A 267 24.42 29.11 1.26
N SER A 268 23.92 28.18 2.05
CA SER A 268 24.55 26.87 2.21
C SER A 268 24.47 26.07 0.90
N LEU A 269 25.54 25.33 0.61
CA LEU A 269 25.66 24.47 -0.56
C LEU A 269 25.87 23.02 -0.12
N ARG A 270 25.26 22.09 -0.83
CA ARG A 270 25.45 20.64 -0.62
C ARG A 270 25.62 19.96 -1.96
N TYR A 271 26.71 19.23 -2.12
CA TYR A 271 26.98 18.49 -3.35
C TYR A 271 27.69 17.17 -3.05
N GLN A 272 27.59 16.25 -4.02
CA GLN A 272 28.31 14.98 -3.97
C GLN A 272 29.57 15.06 -4.80
N THR A 273 30.64 14.45 -4.28
CA THR A 273 31.92 14.33 -4.98
C THR A 273 32.65 13.07 -4.50
N SER A 274 33.70 12.70 -5.19
CA SER A 274 34.58 11.62 -4.75
C SER A 274 35.90 12.22 -4.29
N LEU A 275 36.38 11.76 -3.13
CA LEU A 275 37.66 12.12 -2.54
C LEU A 275 38.58 10.92 -2.53
N THR A 276 39.87 11.15 -2.75
CA THR A 276 40.87 10.13 -2.58
C THR A 276 41.67 10.42 -1.32
N SER A 277 41.73 9.47 -0.39
CA SER A 277 42.58 9.58 0.81
C SER A 277 44.06 9.47 0.46
N ALA A 278 44.93 9.80 1.40
CA ALA A 278 46.38 9.73 1.26
C ALA A 278 46.89 8.32 0.91
N ASP A 279 46.18 7.26 1.33
CA ASP A 279 46.49 5.86 1.01
C ASP A 279 45.96 5.38 -0.33
N GLY A 280 45.31 6.28 -1.12
CA GLY A 280 44.65 5.95 -2.38
C GLY A 280 43.22 5.43 -2.29
N THR A 281 42.65 5.34 -1.11
CA THR A 281 41.25 4.90 -0.92
C THR A 281 40.28 5.97 -1.45
N LEU A 282 39.35 5.54 -2.29
CA LEU A 282 38.33 6.41 -2.86
C LEU A 282 37.09 6.42 -1.95
N PHE A 283 36.67 7.59 -1.54
CA PHE A 283 35.47 7.86 -0.76
C PHE A 283 34.46 8.64 -1.60
N ASP A 284 33.24 8.17 -1.69
CA ASP A 284 32.14 8.98 -2.16
C ASP A 284 31.59 9.80 -1.00
N VAL A 285 31.64 11.11 -1.09
CA VAL A 285 31.24 11.99 0.01
C VAL A 285 30.18 12.99 -0.41
N ILE A 286 29.33 13.34 0.55
CA ILE A 286 28.50 14.54 0.49
C ILE A 286 29.25 15.64 1.24
N VAL A 287 29.56 16.72 0.57
CA VAL A 287 30.12 17.92 1.16
C VAL A 287 28.99 18.92 1.40
N ALA A 288 28.80 19.30 2.65
CA ALA A 288 27.89 20.36 3.04
C ALA A 288 28.72 21.56 3.49
N LYS A 289 28.54 22.70 2.85
CA LYS A 289 29.22 23.97 3.17
C LYS A 289 28.22 25.01 3.60
N THR A 290 28.51 25.72 4.68
CA THR A 290 27.63 26.77 5.24
C THR A 290 28.47 28.02 5.51
N PRO A 291 28.05 29.23 5.09
CA PRO A 291 28.72 30.46 5.43
C PRO A 291 28.55 30.75 6.93
N LEU A 292 29.64 31.20 7.56
CA LEU A 292 29.64 31.74 8.91
C LEU A 292 29.42 33.23 8.80
N MET A 293 28.40 33.75 9.45
CA MET A 293 27.98 35.15 9.35
C MET A 293 28.27 35.91 10.65
N ALA A 294 28.80 37.13 10.54
CA ALA A 294 28.84 38.09 11.63
C ALA A 294 27.44 38.74 11.83
N GLU A 295 27.28 39.51 12.93
CA GLU A 295 26.03 40.21 13.25
C GLU A 295 25.62 41.23 12.17
N ASP A 296 26.59 41.81 11.49
CA ASP A 296 26.38 42.75 10.38
C ASP A 296 26.07 42.10 9.03
N GLY A 297 26.00 40.76 8.99
CA GLY A 297 25.72 40.00 7.79
C GLY A 297 26.92 39.79 6.86
N THR A 298 28.14 40.13 7.30
CA THR A 298 29.38 39.81 6.57
C THR A 298 29.74 38.33 6.75
N ILE A 299 30.27 37.68 5.70
CA ILE A 299 30.77 36.31 5.82
C ILE A 299 32.14 36.32 6.46
N THR A 300 32.27 35.72 7.63
CA THR A 300 33.52 35.59 8.37
C THR A 300 34.28 34.29 8.05
N GLY A 301 33.59 33.34 7.36
CA GLY A 301 34.23 32.11 7.01
C GLY A 301 33.24 31.07 6.42
N ILE A 302 33.71 29.87 6.26
CA ILE A 302 32.91 28.73 5.77
C ILE A 302 33.12 27.53 6.69
N ALA A 303 32.02 26.92 7.13
CA ALA A 303 32.03 25.63 7.78
C ALA A 303 31.72 24.56 6.72
N SER A 304 32.53 23.50 6.66
CA SER A 304 32.30 22.38 5.78
C SER A 304 32.27 21.08 6.58
N VAL A 305 31.28 20.24 6.25
CA VAL A 305 31.11 18.89 6.83
C VAL A 305 31.09 17.87 5.71
N LEU A 306 31.83 16.81 5.85
CA LEU A 306 31.93 15.72 4.89
C LEU A 306 31.22 14.48 5.45
N THR A 307 30.35 13.88 4.65
CA THR A 307 29.65 12.63 5.01
C THR A 307 30.06 11.57 4.01
N ASP A 308 30.73 10.53 4.47
CA ASP A 308 31.05 9.37 3.64
C ASP A 308 29.75 8.58 3.33
N ILE A 309 29.50 8.38 2.05
CA ILE A 309 28.33 7.63 1.53
C ILE A 309 28.76 6.40 0.73
N SER A 310 30.04 6.01 0.79
CA SER A 310 30.59 4.92 -0.03
C SER A 310 29.89 3.59 0.25
N GLU A 311 29.65 3.26 1.51
CA GLU A 311 28.93 2.04 1.90
C GLU A 311 27.47 2.08 1.45
N GLN A 312 26.80 3.23 1.61
CA GLN A 312 25.43 3.41 1.17
C GLN A 312 25.28 3.24 -0.34
N LYS A 313 26.19 3.82 -1.13
CA LYS A 313 26.21 3.64 -2.60
C LYS A 313 26.44 2.19 -2.98
N ARG A 314 27.44 1.53 -2.37
CA ARG A 314 27.72 0.11 -2.64
C ARG A 314 26.51 -0.77 -2.35
N THR A 315 25.85 -0.54 -1.21
CA THR A 315 24.64 -1.27 -0.81
C THR A 315 23.51 -1.04 -1.79
N ALA A 316 23.27 0.22 -2.18
CA ALA A 316 22.26 0.58 -3.18
C ALA A 316 22.53 -0.07 -4.54
N ASP A 317 23.79 -0.06 -5.01
CA ASP A 317 24.19 -0.71 -6.26
C ASP A 317 23.99 -2.23 -6.23
N ILE A 318 24.32 -2.87 -5.10
CA ILE A 318 24.11 -4.32 -4.94
C ILE A 318 22.61 -4.63 -4.95
N GLN A 319 21.81 -3.85 -4.24
CA GLN A 319 20.35 -4.03 -4.20
C GLN A 319 19.73 -3.82 -5.58
N GLU A 320 20.15 -2.80 -6.31
CA GLU A 320 19.64 -2.54 -7.66
C GLU A 320 20.02 -3.66 -8.65
N LYS A 321 21.26 -4.14 -8.61
CA LYS A 321 21.69 -5.29 -9.43
C LYS A 321 20.90 -6.54 -9.08
N ALA A 322 20.68 -6.81 -7.78
CA ALA A 322 19.88 -7.95 -7.34
C ALA A 322 18.42 -7.83 -7.79
N ARG A 323 17.82 -6.64 -7.72
CA ARG A 323 16.46 -6.36 -8.18
C ARG A 323 16.33 -6.60 -9.70
N VAL A 324 17.25 -6.03 -10.48
CA VAL A 324 17.26 -6.19 -11.96
C VAL A 324 17.43 -7.67 -12.35
N ALA A 325 18.33 -8.40 -11.66
CA ALA A 325 18.52 -9.83 -11.89
C ALA A 325 17.27 -10.65 -11.54
N ALA A 326 16.60 -10.34 -10.43
CA ALA A 326 15.37 -10.99 -10.04
C ALA A 326 14.23 -10.75 -11.04
N GLU A 327 14.05 -9.50 -11.49
CA GLU A 327 13.05 -9.15 -12.50
C GLU A 327 13.33 -9.83 -13.85
N ALA A 328 14.58 -9.89 -14.27
CA ALA A 328 14.98 -10.60 -15.51
C ALA A 328 14.68 -12.10 -15.40
N ALA A 329 14.94 -12.73 -14.24
CA ALA A 329 14.63 -14.14 -14.00
C ALA A 329 13.12 -14.42 -14.05
N VAL A 330 12.30 -13.57 -13.45
CA VAL A 330 10.82 -13.68 -13.51
C VAL A 330 10.31 -13.53 -14.96
N GLN A 331 10.86 -12.57 -15.71
CA GLN A 331 10.49 -12.39 -17.12
C GLN A 331 10.91 -13.58 -17.99
N ALA A 332 12.13 -14.10 -17.77
CA ALA A 332 12.61 -15.28 -18.50
C ALA A 332 11.73 -16.50 -18.19
N LYS A 333 11.37 -16.76 -16.91
CA LYS A 333 10.44 -17.82 -16.51
C LYS A 333 9.08 -17.67 -17.20
N SER A 334 8.52 -16.46 -17.23
CA SER A 334 7.22 -16.20 -17.86
C SER A 334 7.25 -16.42 -19.37
N ARG A 335 8.30 -15.97 -20.07
CA ARG A 335 8.47 -16.20 -21.52
C ARG A 335 8.63 -17.68 -21.84
N PHE A 336 9.47 -18.38 -21.08
CA PHE A 336 9.69 -19.81 -21.27
C PHE A 336 8.37 -20.58 -21.14
N LEU A 337 7.59 -20.34 -20.07
CA LEU A 337 6.30 -21.00 -19.88
C LEU A 337 5.29 -20.67 -20.98
N ALA A 338 5.24 -19.39 -21.44
CA ALA A 338 4.34 -19.00 -22.52
C ALA A 338 4.67 -19.72 -23.84
N ASN A 339 5.97 -19.78 -24.21
CA ASN A 339 6.41 -20.47 -25.41
C ASN A 339 6.16 -21.98 -25.31
N MET A 340 6.50 -22.61 -24.19
CA MET A 340 6.26 -24.03 -23.96
C MET A 340 4.79 -24.39 -24.05
N SER A 341 3.91 -23.54 -23.51
CA SER A 341 2.47 -23.79 -23.64
C SER A 341 2.00 -23.79 -25.08
N HIS A 342 2.46 -22.84 -25.87
CA HIS A 342 2.08 -22.79 -27.29
C HIS A 342 2.58 -24.04 -28.04
N GLU A 343 3.84 -24.41 -27.79
CA GLU A 343 4.44 -25.60 -28.42
C GLU A 343 3.80 -26.91 -27.97
N LEU A 344 3.31 -27.00 -26.73
CA LEU A 344 2.60 -28.18 -26.24
C LEU A 344 1.11 -28.20 -26.67
N ARG A 345 0.47 -27.03 -26.78
CA ARG A 345 -0.94 -26.91 -27.16
C ARG A 345 -1.18 -27.38 -28.61
N THR A 346 -0.30 -27.01 -29.53
CA THR A 346 -0.45 -27.33 -30.95
C THR A 346 -0.57 -28.85 -31.22
N PRO A 347 0.40 -29.69 -30.79
CA PRO A 347 0.25 -31.15 -31.00
C PRO A 347 -0.91 -31.77 -30.22
N LEU A 348 -1.22 -31.28 -29.02
CA LEU A 348 -2.35 -31.78 -28.24
C LEU A 348 -3.70 -31.48 -28.86
N ASN A 349 -3.88 -30.28 -29.43
CA ASN A 349 -5.08 -29.94 -30.18
C ASN A 349 -5.23 -30.84 -31.41
N GLY A 350 -4.13 -31.20 -32.07
CA GLY A 350 -4.13 -32.18 -33.13
C GLY A 350 -4.62 -33.56 -32.65
N VAL A 351 -4.16 -34.03 -31.49
CA VAL A 351 -4.59 -35.29 -30.89
C VAL A 351 -6.10 -35.28 -30.54
N VAL A 352 -6.57 -34.19 -29.90
CA VAL A 352 -7.99 -34.01 -29.56
C VAL A 352 -8.85 -33.95 -30.81
N GLY A 353 -8.41 -33.23 -31.84
CA GLY A 353 -9.09 -33.14 -33.12
C GLY A 353 -9.24 -34.49 -33.81
N MET A 354 -8.12 -35.22 -33.94
CA MET A 354 -8.14 -36.59 -34.52
C MET A 354 -8.98 -37.57 -33.71
N ALA A 355 -8.90 -37.51 -32.36
CA ALA A 355 -9.75 -38.34 -31.52
C ALA A 355 -11.25 -38.03 -31.72
N SER A 356 -11.59 -36.75 -31.86
CA SER A 356 -12.96 -36.33 -32.14
C SER A 356 -13.45 -36.77 -33.52
N LEU A 357 -12.59 -36.73 -34.54
CA LEU A 357 -12.93 -37.28 -35.88
C LEU A 357 -13.14 -38.78 -35.82
N LEU A 358 -12.27 -39.51 -35.11
CA LEU A 358 -12.42 -40.96 -34.96
C LEU A 358 -13.72 -41.35 -34.22
N GLU A 359 -14.14 -40.59 -33.20
CA GLU A 359 -15.40 -40.84 -32.49
C GLU A 359 -16.62 -40.84 -33.42
N ASN A 360 -16.55 -40.11 -34.53
CA ASN A 360 -17.64 -39.99 -35.50
C ASN A 360 -17.57 -41.04 -36.62
N THR A 361 -16.60 -41.94 -36.62
CA THR A 361 -16.51 -43.07 -37.55
C THR A 361 -17.16 -44.32 -36.98
N ALA A 362 -17.29 -45.38 -37.79
CA ALA A 362 -17.80 -46.67 -37.34
C ALA A 362 -16.77 -47.37 -36.42
N LEU A 363 -16.81 -47.09 -35.13
CA LEU A 363 -15.95 -47.71 -34.11
C LEU A 363 -16.69 -48.85 -33.39
N ASP A 364 -15.99 -49.93 -33.08
CA ASP A 364 -16.48 -50.90 -32.10
C ASP A 364 -16.45 -50.32 -30.65
N ALA A 365 -17.11 -51.01 -29.72
CA ALA A 365 -17.21 -50.53 -28.31
C ALA A 365 -15.83 -50.36 -27.63
N LYS A 366 -14.86 -51.21 -27.98
CA LYS A 366 -13.50 -51.17 -27.41
C LYS A 366 -12.69 -49.98 -27.99
N GLN A 367 -12.78 -49.81 -29.32
CA GLN A 367 -12.15 -48.71 -30.03
C GLN A 367 -12.70 -47.35 -29.55
N ARG A 368 -14.03 -47.24 -29.42
CA ARG A 368 -14.69 -46.03 -28.90
C ARG A 368 -14.21 -45.68 -27.47
N ARG A 369 -14.04 -46.70 -26.62
CA ARG A 369 -13.49 -46.50 -25.29
C ARG A 369 -12.05 -45.99 -25.34
N PHE A 370 -11.19 -46.51 -26.22
CA PHE A 370 -9.81 -46.08 -26.36
C PHE A 370 -9.72 -44.63 -26.84
N VAL A 371 -10.50 -44.27 -27.89
CA VAL A 371 -10.54 -42.91 -28.42
C VAL A 371 -11.04 -41.94 -27.37
N ARG A 372 -12.08 -42.28 -26.62
CA ARG A 372 -12.58 -41.45 -25.53
C ARG A 372 -11.51 -41.24 -24.42
N THR A 373 -10.81 -42.29 -24.02
CA THR A 373 -9.73 -42.19 -23.03
C THR A 373 -8.60 -41.28 -23.51
N LEU A 374 -8.18 -41.45 -24.79
CA LEU A 374 -7.14 -40.63 -25.40
C LEU A 374 -7.54 -39.14 -25.42
N LYS A 375 -8.77 -38.85 -25.88
CA LYS A 375 -9.33 -37.51 -25.91
C LYS A 375 -9.37 -36.87 -24.52
N THR A 376 -9.93 -37.56 -23.52
CA THR A 376 -10.01 -37.08 -22.14
C THR A 376 -8.62 -36.83 -21.54
N SER A 377 -7.64 -37.68 -21.85
CA SER A 377 -6.26 -37.50 -21.40
C SER A 377 -5.58 -36.27 -22.02
N ALA A 378 -5.81 -36.05 -23.33
CA ALA A 378 -5.29 -34.89 -24.02
C ALA A 378 -5.94 -33.56 -23.53
N GLU A 379 -7.26 -33.57 -23.34
CA GLU A 379 -7.99 -32.42 -22.76
C GLU A 379 -7.54 -32.09 -21.34
N ALA A 380 -7.31 -33.12 -20.51
CA ALA A 380 -6.76 -32.94 -19.16
C ALA A 380 -5.37 -32.31 -19.19
N LEU A 381 -4.49 -32.70 -20.12
CA LEU A 381 -3.15 -32.13 -20.25
C LEU A 381 -3.19 -30.67 -20.74
N ILE A 382 -4.08 -30.33 -21.65
CA ILE A 382 -4.32 -28.94 -22.10
C ILE A 382 -4.75 -28.06 -20.90
N THR A 383 -5.67 -28.56 -20.08
CA THR A 383 -6.13 -27.88 -18.86
C THR A 383 -4.96 -27.62 -17.90
N LEU A 384 -4.14 -28.65 -17.66
CA LEU A 384 -2.94 -28.54 -16.83
C LEU A 384 -1.96 -27.47 -17.31
N ILE A 385 -1.68 -27.44 -18.60
CA ILE A 385 -0.78 -26.46 -19.21
C ILE A 385 -1.36 -25.04 -19.02
N ASN A 386 -2.66 -24.87 -19.25
CA ASN A 386 -3.31 -23.58 -19.04
C ASN A 386 -3.29 -23.16 -17.57
N ASP A 387 -3.49 -24.10 -16.63
CA ASP A 387 -3.44 -23.86 -15.20
C ASP A 387 -2.05 -23.36 -14.74
N VAL A 388 -0.97 -24.00 -15.23
CA VAL A 388 0.42 -23.57 -14.94
C VAL A 388 0.70 -22.17 -15.51
N LEU A 389 0.18 -21.89 -16.71
CA LEU A 389 0.31 -20.57 -17.32
C LEU A 389 -0.44 -19.49 -16.57
N ASP A 390 -1.69 -19.77 -16.18
CA ASP A 390 -2.50 -18.82 -15.43
C ASP A 390 -1.84 -18.51 -14.08
N LEU A 391 -1.31 -19.51 -13.38
CA LEU A 391 -0.54 -19.34 -12.15
C LEU A 391 0.69 -18.45 -12.39
N SER A 392 1.49 -18.74 -13.41
CA SER A 392 2.69 -17.96 -13.73
C SER A 392 2.39 -16.51 -14.13
N LYS A 393 1.31 -16.27 -14.89
CA LYS A 393 0.85 -14.92 -15.24
C LYS A 393 0.35 -14.14 -14.04
N ALA A 394 -0.33 -14.82 -13.11
CA ALA A 394 -0.84 -14.22 -11.89
C ALA A 394 0.31 -13.86 -10.93
N GLU A 395 1.30 -14.77 -10.72
CA GLU A 395 2.52 -14.50 -9.94
C GLU A 395 3.31 -13.30 -10.50
N ALA A 396 3.36 -13.16 -11.82
CA ALA A 396 4.04 -12.06 -12.49
C ALA A 396 3.23 -10.74 -12.53
N GLY A 397 2.00 -10.71 -11.96
CA GLY A 397 1.11 -9.55 -12.01
C GLY A 397 0.63 -9.16 -13.43
N LYS A 398 0.75 -10.09 -14.41
CA LYS A 398 0.42 -9.86 -15.83
C LYS A 398 -0.97 -10.32 -16.22
N LEU A 399 -1.72 -10.92 -15.28
CA LEU A 399 -3.08 -11.38 -15.57
C LEU A 399 -4.02 -10.19 -15.46
N THR A 400 -4.59 -9.78 -16.60
CA THR A 400 -5.59 -8.71 -16.67
C THR A 400 -6.98 -9.31 -16.63
N LEU A 401 -7.85 -8.75 -15.78
CA LEU A 401 -9.24 -9.13 -15.70
C LEU A 401 -10.08 -8.35 -16.72
N ALA A 402 -10.98 -9.02 -17.38
CA ALA A 402 -12.03 -8.38 -18.16
C ALA A 402 -13.09 -7.78 -17.20
N ASN A 403 -13.71 -6.68 -17.58
CA ASN A 403 -14.82 -6.09 -16.82
C ASN A 403 -15.97 -5.77 -17.77
N GLY A 404 -16.88 -6.71 -17.93
CA GLY A 404 -18.05 -6.58 -18.79
C GLY A 404 -19.32 -7.00 -18.06
N PRO A 405 -20.51 -6.57 -18.56
CA PRO A 405 -21.80 -7.04 -18.06
C PRO A 405 -22.04 -8.48 -18.48
N PHE A 406 -22.58 -9.29 -17.57
CA PHE A 406 -23.02 -10.65 -17.86
C PHE A 406 -24.18 -11.08 -16.96
N GLU A 407 -24.97 -12.05 -17.45
CA GLU A 407 -26.10 -12.63 -16.70
C GLU A 407 -25.59 -13.73 -15.75
N LEU A 408 -25.68 -13.46 -14.46
CA LEU A 408 -25.15 -14.36 -13.43
C LEU A 408 -25.80 -15.74 -13.46
N ARG A 409 -27.12 -15.77 -13.65
CA ARG A 409 -27.88 -17.03 -13.77
C ARG A 409 -27.30 -17.94 -14.86
N ARG A 410 -27.06 -17.41 -16.05
CA ARG A 410 -26.54 -18.15 -17.19
C ARG A 410 -25.19 -18.81 -16.92
N GLU A 411 -24.32 -18.09 -16.19
CA GLU A 411 -23.01 -18.62 -15.80
C GLU A 411 -23.14 -19.82 -14.83
N LEU A 412 -24.05 -19.72 -13.87
CA LEU A 412 -24.32 -20.81 -12.92
C LEU A 412 -24.92 -22.02 -13.58
N GLU A 413 -25.90 -21.82 -14.47
CA GLU A 413 -26.54 -22.89 -15.27
C GLU A 413 -25.52 -23.64 -16.14
N GLN A 414 -24.57 -22.89 -16.76
CA GLN A 414 -23.51 -23.51 -17.56
C GLN A 414 -22.57 -24.36 -16.69
N VAL A 415 -22.19 -23.88 -15.51
CA VAL A 415 -21.33 -24.61 -14.59
C VAL A 415 -22.04 -25.89 -14.12
N VAL A 416 -23.27 -25.80 -13.62
CA VAL A 416 -24.00 -26.95 -13.10
C VAL A 416 -24.34 -27.94 -14.23
N GLY A 417 -24.71 -27.44 -15.40
CA GLY A 417 -24.99 -28.23 -16.58
C GLY A 417 -23.78 -29.07 -17.04
N LEU A 418 -22.57 -28.49 -16.98
CA LEU A 418 -21.35 -29.19 -17.39
C LEU A 418 -21.04 -30.42 -16.53
N PHE A 419 -21.35 -30.37 -15.23
CA PHE A 419 -21.08 -31.45 -14.30
C PHE A 419 -22.30 -32.32 -14.00
N GLY A 420 -23.50 -31.92 -14.43
CA GLY A 420 -24.78 -32.55 -14.12
C GLY A 420 -24.86 -34.01 -14.53
N VAL A 421 -24.49 -34.36 -15.77
CA VAL A 421 -24.50 -35.75 -16.27
C VAL A 421 -23.55 -36.62 -15.43
N ARG A 422 -22.35 -36.14 -15.20
CA ARG A 422 -21.35 -36.87 -14.39
C ARG A 422 -21.77 -37.05 -12.92
N ALA A 423 -22.42 -36.05 -12.34
CA ALA A 423 -22.98 -36.15 -11.00
C ALA A 423 -24.11 -37.18 -10.95
N TYR A 424 -25.01 -37.13 -11.94
CA TYR A 424 -26.14 -38.09 -12.09
C TYR A 424 -25.64 -39.53 -12.21
N ASP A 425 -24.65 -39.77 -13.09
CA ASP A 425 -24.06 -41.12 -13.29
C ASP A 425 -23.45 -41.68 -11.98
N LYS A 426 -22.99 -40.82 -11.07
CA LYS A 426 -22.53 -41.19 -9.73
C LYS A 426 -23.64 -41.31 -8.68
N GLY A 427 -24.87 -40.92 -9.00
CA GLY A 427 -25.96 -40.87 -8.04
C GLY A 427 -25.86 -39.66 -7.07
N VAL A 428 -25.17 -38.59 -7.47
CA VAL A 428 -25.02 -37.33 -6.73
C VAL A 428 -26.00 -36.32 -7.28
N GLU A 429 -26.82 -35.76 -6.41
CA GLU A 429 -27.70 -34.65 -6.78
C GLU A 429 -26.91 -33.34 -6.88
N ILE A 430 -27.17 -32.55 -7.94
CA ILE A 430 -26.55 -31.24 -8.13
C ILE A 430 -27.60 -30.17 -8.51
N ALA A 431 -27.50 -28.98 -7.89
CA ALA A 431 -28.37 -27.86 -8.20
C ALA A 431 -27.64 -26.51 -8.00
N ALA A 432 -28.16 -25.47 -8.69
CA ALA A 432 -27.79 -24.09 -8.42
C ALA A 432 -28.89 -23.34 -7.68
N HIS A 433 -28.52 -22.58 -6.65
CA HIS A 433 -29.43 -21.73 -5.88
C HIS A 433 -29.02 -20.27 -6.00
N ILE A 434 -29.96 -19.44 -6.40
CA ILE A 434 -29.80 -17.98 -6.47
C ILE A 434 -30.71 -17.39 -5.41
N ALA A 435 -30.10 -16.84 -4.35
CA ALA A 435 -30.85 -16.22 -3.28
C ALA A 435 -31.54 -14.94 -3.76
N ARG A 436 -32.63 -14.59 -3.06
CA ARG A 436 -33.39 -13.37 -3.35
C ARG A 436 -32.50 -12.13 -3.18
N GLY A 437 -32.64 -11.15 -4.08
CA GLY A 437 -31.84 -9.92 -4.04
C GLY A 437 -30.51 -9.99 -4.77
N VAL A 438 -30.18 -11.14 -5.38
CA VAL A 438 -29.02 -11.24 -6.27
C VAL A 438 -29.38 -10.58 -7.61
N PRO A 439 -28.58 -9.62 -8.10
CA PRO A 439 -28.80 -8.96 -9.39
C PRO A 439 -28.74 -9.95 -10.55
N ALA A 440 -29.60 -9.79 -11.54
CA ALA A 440 -29.59 -10.65 -12.73
C ALA A 440 -28.36 -10.41 -13.58
N THR A 441 -27.96 -9.14 -13.73
CA THR A 441 -26.77 -8.72 -14.47
C THR A 441 -25.76 -8.11 -13.51
N VAL A 442 -24.49 -8.55 -13.63
CA VAL A 442 -23.36 -8.05 -12.86
C VAL A 442 -22.21 -7.71 -13.79
N HIS A 443 -21.31 -6.82 -13.33
CA HIS A 443 -20.10 -6.46 -14.06
C HIS A 443 -18.88 -7.16 -13.46
N GLY A 444 -18.11 -7.83 -14.32
CA GLY A 444 -16.90 -8.56 -13.93
C GLY A 444 -16.35 -9.42 -15.05
N ASP A 445 -15.50 -10.40 -14.68
CA ASP A 445 -14.93 -11.38 -15.60
C ASP A 445 -15.68 -12.72 -15.49
N ALA A 446 -16.64 -12.93 -16.39
CA ALA A 446 -17.45 -14.14 -16.45
C ALA A 446 -16.61 -15.41 -16.67
N ILE A 447 -15.52 -15.32 -17.46
CA ILE A 447 -14.67 -16.46 -17.79
C ILE A 447 -13.93 -16.92 -16.54
N ARG A 448 -13.33 -15.98 -15.80
CA ARG A 448 -12.59 -16.29 -14.56
C ARG A 448 -13.52 -16.73 -13.43
N LEU A 449 -14.69 -16.11 -13.32
CA LEU A 449 -15.72 -16.58 -12.39
C LEU A 449 -16.11 -18.03 -12.68
N ARG A 450 -16.37 -18.38 -13.94
CA ARG A 450 -16.70 -19.74 -14.36
C ARG A 450 -15.56 -20.71 -14.09
N GLN A 451 -14.32 -20.29 -14.28
CA GLN A 451 -13.11 -21.09 -13.97
C GLN A 451 -13.06 -21.45 -12.48
N VAL A 452 -13.27 -20.48 -11.58
CA VAL A 452 -13.32 -20.70 -10.13
C VAL A 452 -14.46 -21.63 -9.75
N LEU A 453 -15.69 -21.33 -10.20
CA LEU A 453 -16.87 -22.13 -9.89
C LEU A 453 -16.76 -23.55 -10.45
N GLY A 454 -16.28 -23.70 -11.69
CA GLY A 454 -16.09 -25.00 -12.34
C GLY A 454 -15.08 -25.87 -11.58
N ASN A 455 -13.98 -25.28 -11.08
CA ASN A 455 -13.01 -26.00 -10.27
C ASN A 455 -13.61 -26.47 -8.93
N LEU A 456 -14.34 -25.59 -8.23
CA LEU A 456 -14.96 -25.93 -6.94
C LEU A 456 -16.05 -27.00 -7.12
N VAL A 457 -16.92 -26.87 -8.12
CA VAL A 457 -17.98 -27.84 -8.41
C VAL A 457 -17.40 -29.18 -8.88
N ASN A 458 -16.33 -29.17 -9.72
CA ASN A 458 -15.64 -30.41 -10.10
C ASN A 458 -15.08 -31.14 -8.89
N ASN A 459 -14.46 -30.43 -7.95
CA ASN A 459 -13.95 -31.03 -6.73
C ASN A 459 -15.08 -31.56 -5.85
N ALA A 460 -16.17 -30.84 -5.68
CA ALA A 460 -17.36 -31.29 -4.96
C ALA A 460 -17.93 -32.58 -5.52
N VAL A 461 -18.19 -32.66 -6.85
CA VAL A 461 -18.67 -33.88 -7.51
C VAL A 461 -17.66 -35.04 -7.47
N LYS A 462 -16.35 -34.71 -7.54
CA LYS A 462 -15.27 -35.70 -7.47
C LYS A 462 -15.23 -36.40 -6.11
N PHE A 463 -15.33 -35.64 -5.00
CA PHE A 463 -15.17 -36.15 -3.65
C PHE A 463 -16.47 -36.49 -2.93
N THR A 464 -17.59 -36.38 -3.61
CA THR A 464 -18.89 -36.89 -3.15
C THR A 464 -19.20 -38.17 -3.88
N ASP A 465 -19.31 -39.29 -3.18
CA ASP A 465 -19.67 -40.60 -3.78
C ASP A 465 -21.20 -40.74 -3.85
N THR A 466 -21.91 -40.31 -2.83
CA THR A 466 -23.38 -40.26 -2.77
C THR A 466 -23.80 -39.01 -1.99
N GLY A 467 -24.95 -38.41 -2.31
CA GLY A 467 -25.47 -37.24 -1.62
C GLY A 467 -25.72 -36.08 -2.56
N ALA A 468 -25.25 -34.87 -2.19
CA ALA A 468 -25.60 -33.68 -2.97
C ALA A 468 -24.45 -32.66 -3.07
N VAL A 469 -24.47 -31.89 -4.14
CA VAL A 469 -23.67 -30.68 -4.37
C VAL A 469 -24.59 -29.52 -4.65
N LEU A 470 -24.43 -28.44 -3.89
CA LEU A 470 -25.22 -27.20 -4.03
C LEU A 470 -24.29 -26.02 -4.33
N LEU A 471 -24.47 -25.41 -5.48
CA LEU A 471 -23.88 -24.14 -5.83
C LEU A 471 -24.83 -23.01 -5.44
N SER A 472 -24.46 -22.16 -4.48
CA SER A 472 -25.33 -21.07 -4.02
C SER A 472 -24.71 -19.70 -4.23
N VAL A 473 -25.55 -18.72 -4.54
CA VAL A 473 -25.17 -17.33 -4.71
C VAL A 473 -26.06 -16.44 -3.86
N SER A 474 -25.47 -15.52 -3.13
CA SER A 474 -26.18 -14.52 -2.31
C SER A 474 -25.53 -13.15 -2.46
N ALA A 475 -26.33 -12.11 -2.31
CA ALA A 475 -25.85 -10.74 -2.26
C ALA A 475 -25.78 -10.26 -0.81
N ILE A 476 -24.61 -9.73 -0.42
CA ILE A 476 -24.44 -9.08 0.89
C ILE A 476 -24.63 -7.58 0.66
N PRO A 477 -25.64 -6.96 1.30
CA PRO A 477 -25.90 -5.54 1.11
C PRO A 477 -24.69 -4.71 1.53
N ALA A 478 -24.18 -3.85 0.65
CA ALA A 478 -23.15 -2.88 0.98
C ALA A 478 -23.83 -1.52 1.25
N SER A 479 -23.42 -0.84 2.31
CA SER A 479 -23.95 0.47 2.69
C SER A 479 -23.55 1.57 1.69
N SER A 480 -22.47 1.35 0.91
CA SER A 480 -22.00 2.21 -0.19
C SER A 480 -20.99 1.44 -1.03
N GLY A 481 -21.04 1.56 -2.36
CA GLY A 481 -20.07 0.93 -3.27
C GLY A 481 -20.61 -0.30 -4.00
N PRO A 482 -19.75 -1.09 -4.67
CA PRO A 482 -20.12 -2.29 -5.39
C PRO A 482 -20.74 -3.33 -4.45
N ALA A 483 -21.72 -4.09 -4.94
CA ALA A 483 -22.35 -5.16 -4.16
C ALA A 483 -21.33 -6.29 -3.92
N LEU A 484 -21.29 -6.79 -2.71
CA LEU A 484 -20.48 -7.95 -2.38
C LEU A 484 -21.32 -9.21 -2.67
N ILE A 485 -20.91 -9.98 -3.67
CA ILE A 485 -21.59 -11.23 -4.05
C ILE A 485 -20.82 -12.39 -3.44
N GLU A 486 -21.52 -13.21 -2.66
CA GLU A 486 -20.99 -14.46 -2.11
C GLU A 486 -21.41 -15.63 -2.96
N PHE A 487 -20.45 -16.43 -3.37
CA PHE A 487 -20.62 -17.72 -4.02
C PHE A 487 -20.19 -18.82 -3.06
N SER A 488 -20.95 -19.90 -2.99
CA SER A 488 -20.55 -21.05 -2.18
C SER A 488 -20.91 -22.36 -2.87
N VAL A 489 -20.01 -23.32 -2.80
CA VAL A 489 -20.20 -24.70 -3.23
C VAL A 489 -20.17 -25.57 -1.98
N THR A 490 -21.31 -26.22 -1.71
CA THR A 490 -21.47 -27.11 -0.56
C THR A 490 -21.61 -28.55 -1.10
N ASP A 491 -20.78 -29.44 -0.60
CA ASP A 491 -20.85 -30.87 -0.88
C ASP A 491 -21.13 -31.64 0.41
N THR A 492 -21.65 -32.87 0.27
CA THR A 492 -21.88 -33.81 1.36
C THR A 492 -20.90 -34.99 1.30
N GLY A 493 -19.69 -34.73 0.82
CA GLY A 493 -18.66 -35.72 0.56
C GLY A 493 -17.83 -36.09 1.79
N LEU A 494 -16.59 -36.48 1.51
CA LEU A 494 -15.65 -36.99 2.55
C LEU A 494 -15.29 -35.95 3.61
N GLY A 495 -15.40 -34.66 3.30
CA GLY A 495 -14.88 -33.58 4.14
C GLY A 495 -13.34 -33.54 4.17
N ILE A 496 -12.80 -32.57 4.90
CA ILE A 496 -11.35 -32.25 4.94
C ILE A 496 -10.93 -32.10 6.40
N ALA A 497 -9.85 -32.78 6.79
CA ALA A 497 -9.30 -32.71 8.14
C ALA A 497 -8.75 -31.30 8.45
N PRO A 498 -8.85 -30.82 9.69
CA PRO A 498 -8.47 -29.44 10.06
C PRO A 498 -7.00 -29.09 9.74
N ASP A 499 -6.08 -30.02 9.82
CA ASP A 499 -4.67 -29.88 9.51
C ASP A 499 -4.40 -29.75 8.01
N GLU A 500 -5.27 -30.30 7.16
CA GLU A 500 -5.17 -30.24 5.70
C GLU A 500 -5.82 -28.96 5.14
N GLN A 501 -6.79 -28.37 5.82
CA GLN A 501 -7.59 -27.24 5.29
C GLN A 501 -6.78 -26.02 4.88
N ARG A 502 -5.61 -25.81 5.46
CA ARG A 502 -4.69 -24.73 5.04
C ARG A 502 -3.85 -25.13 3.84
N ARG A 503 -3.36 -26.37 3.84
CA ARG A 503 -2.40 -26.88 2.85
C ARG A 503 -3.04 -27.12 1.47
N ILE A 504 -4.33 -27.43 1.40
CA ILE A 504 -5.02 -27.65 0.12
C ILE A 504 -5.05 -26.43 -0.82
N PHE A 505 -4.73 -25.25 -0.31
CA PHE A 505 -4.61 -24.03 -1.12
C PHE A 505 -3.17 -23.76 -1.60
N ASP A 506 -2.19 -24.55 -1.15
CA ASP A 506 -0.81 -24.44 -1.61
C ASP A 506 -0.66 -25.17 -2.95
N ALA A 507 0.10 -24.55 -3.87
CA ALA A 507 0.28 -25.11 -5.22
C ALA A 507 1.00 -26.46 -5.13
N PHE A 508 0.48 -27.45 -5.88
CA PHE A 508 0.98 -28.86 -5.94
C PHE A 508 0.77 -29.69 -4.66
N GLU A 509 0.16 -29.12 -3.62
CA GLU A 509 -0.19 -29.87 -2.41
C GLU A 509 -1.51 -30.66 -2.64
N GLN A 510 -1.55 -31.86 -2.08
CA GLN A 510 -2.70 -32.76 -2.13
C GLN A 510 -2.90 -33.40 -0.76
N ALA A 511 -4.15 -33.49 -0.31
CA ALA A 511 -4.48 -34.27 0.87
C ALA A 511 -4.17 -35.77 0.62
N ASP A 512 -3.65 -36.42 1.61
CA ASP A 512 -3.21 -37.81 1.74
C ASP A 512 -2.98 -38.68 0.45
N GLY A 513 -1.80 -39.31 0.34
CA GLY A 513 -1.41 -40.19 -0.77
C GLY A 513 -2.25 -41.46 -0.97
N SER A 514 -3.22 -41.74 -0.10
CA SER A 514 -4.17 -42.87 -0.25
C SER A 514 -5.36 -42.48 -1.14
N VAL A 515 -5.83 -41.25 -1.05
CA VAL A 515 -6.94 -40.70 -1.87
C VAL A 515 -6.46 -40.37 -3.30
N THR A 516 -5.19 -40.04 -3.48
CA THR A 516 -4.55 -39.76 -4.78
C THR A 516 -4.56 -40.95 -5.73
N ARG A 517 -4.43 -42.16 -5.23
CA ARG A 517 -4.49 -43.40 -6.05
C ARG A 517 -5.87 -43.64 -6.66
N LYS A 518 -6.96 -43.13 -6.05
CA LYS A 518 -8.33 -43.34 -6.48
C LYS A 518 -8.90 -42.20 -7.35
N PHE A 519 -8.46 -40.95 -7.10
CA PHE A 519 -9.13 -39.80 -7.68
C PHE A 519 -8.27 -38.81 -8.47
N GLY A 520 -6.92 -38.91 -8.47
CA GLY A 520 -5.97 -38.11 -9.26
C GLY A 520 -6.28 -36.58 -9.33
N GLY A 521 -5.28 -35.73 -9.35
CA GLY A 521 -5.48 -34.30 -9.51
C GLY A 521 -4.13 -33.60 -9.63
N THR A 522 -4.09 -32.33 -9.96
CA THR A 522 -2.86 -31.56 -10.18
C THR A 522 -2.39 -30.83 -8.94
N GLY A 523 -3.28 -30.61 -7.97
CA GLY A 523 -3.02 -29.75 -6.82
C GLY A 523 -2.95 -28.24 -7.15
N LEU A 524 -3.29 -27.87 -8.39
CA LEU A 524 -3.21 -26.46 -8.83
C LEU A 524 -4.56 -25.74 -8.75
N GLY A 525 -5.66 -26.46 -8.90
CA GLY A 525 -6.98 -25.83 -9.08
C GLY A 525 -7.38 -24.91 -7.93
N LEU A 526 -7.24 -25.34 -6.66
CA LEU A 526 -7.62 -24.50 -5.51
C LEU A 526 -6.68 -23.30 -5.34
N ALA A 527 -5.37 -23.48 -5.57
CA ALA A 527 -4.40 -22.40 -5.55
C ALA A 527 -4.75 -21.33 -6.59
N ILE A 528 -5.05 -21.73 -7.83
CA ILE A 528 -5.48 -20.83 -8.91
C ILE A 528 -6.81 -20.15 -8.57
N SER A 529 -7.78 -20.91 -8.03
CA SER A 529 -9.06 -20.35 -7.63
C SER A 529 -8.92 -19.25 -6.59
N ARG A 530 -8.09 -19.48 -5.56
CA ARG A 530 -7.79 -18.48 -4.54
C ARG A 530 -7.13 -17.24 -5.15
N GLN A 531 -6.14 -17.42 -6.01
CA GLN A 531 -5.42 -16.33 -6.64
C GLN A 531 -6.31 -15.51 -7.59
N LEU A 532 -7.21 -16.16 -8.35
CA LEU A 532 -8.19 -15.47 -9.17
C LEU A 532 -9.19 -14.66 -8.33
N VAL A 533 -9.65 -15.20 -7.20
CA VAL A 533 -10.53 -14.48 -6.27
C VAL A 533 -9.81 -13.27 -5.67
N GLU A 534 -8.55 -13.41 -5.29
CA GLU A 534 -7.71 -12.29 -4.78
C GLU A 534 -7.52 -11.20 -5.85
N LEU A 535 -7.25 -11.58 -7.11
CA LEU A 535 -7.18 -10.65 -8.24
C LEU A 535 -8.52 -9.92 -8.47
N MET A 536 -9.65 -10.61 -8.29
CA MET A 536 -10.99 -10.01 -8.31
C MET A 536 -11.31 -9.20 -7.04
N ARG A 537 -10.30 -8.94 -6.17
CA ARG A 537 -10.43 -8.22 -4.89
C ARG A 537 -11.38 -8.89 -3.91
N GLY A 538 -11.48 -10.20 -3.98
CA GLY A 538 -12.32 -11.03 -3.14
C GLY A 538 -11.54 -11.76 -2.04
N THR A 539 -12.28 -12.55 -1.26
CA THR A 539 -11.77 -13.46 -0.24
C THR A 539 -12.37 -14.83 -0.40
N MET A 540 -11.62 -15.89 -0.10
CA MET A 540 -12.09 -17.28 -0.14
C MET A 540 -11.97 -17.91 1.23
N ASP A 541 -13.03 -18.62 1.64
CA ASP A 541 -13.18 -19.29 2.92
C ASP A 541 -13.53 -20.77 2.72
N LEU A 542 -13.17 -21.60 3.69
CA LEU A 542 -13.50 -23.04 3.74
C LEU A 542 -14.07 -23.40 5.13
N SER A 543 -15.17 -24.13 5.11
CA SER A 543 -15.73 -24.80 6.29
C SER A 543 -15.94 -26.27 5.94
N SER A 544 -15.30 -27.20 6.65
CA SER A 544 -15.37 -28.64 6.36
C SER A 544 -15.22 -29.44 7.63
N GLU A 545 -15.97 -30.57 7.69
CA GLU A 545 -15.85 -31.56 8.74
C GLU A 545 -15.73 -32.96 8.09
N PRO A 546 -14.75 -33.78 8.51
CA PRO A 546 -14.61 -35.15 8.00
C PRO A 546 -15.92 -35.94 8.11
N GLY A 547 -16.34 -36.55 7.00
CA GLY A 547 -17.57 -37.35 6.90
C GLY A 547 -18.87 -36.54 6.78
N ARG A 548 -18.82 -35.20 6.83
CA ARG A 548 -20.00 -34.34 6.66
C ARG A 548 -19.97 -33.48 5.43
N GLY A 549 -18.85 -33.45 4.70
CA GLY A 549 -18.65 -32.68 3.52
C GLY A 549 -17.94 -31.33 3.72
N SER A 550 -17.92 -30.54 2.68
CA SER A 550 -17.20 -29.26 2.67
C SER A 550 -18.08 -28.14 2.09
N ARG A 551 -17.86 -26.93 2.58
CA ARG A 551 -18.37 -25.70 2.00
C ARG A 551 -17.21 -24.79 1.66
N PHE A 552 -16.95 -24.62 0.38
CA PHE A 552 -16.06 -23.59 -0.15
C PHE A 552 -16.88 -22.35 -0.48
N SER A 553 -16.50 -21.21 0.04
CA SER A 553 -17.16 -19.95 -0.26
C SER A 553 -16.16 -18.86 -0.63
N PHE A 554 -16.56 -17.95 -1.51
CA PHE A 554 -15.78 -16.79 -1.83
C PHE A 554 -16.69 -15.58 -2.07
N ARG A 555 -16.14 -14.40 -1.76
CA ARG A 555 -16.86 -13.14 -1.87
C ARG A 555 -16.08 -12.21 -2.79
N ILE A 556 -16.75 -11.66 -3.79
CA ILE A 556 -16.15 -10.69 -4.72
C ILE A 556 -17.02 -9.44 -4.84
N PRO A 557 -16.41 -8.23 -4.87
CA PRO A 557 -17.13 -7.00 -5.16
C PRO A 557 -17.45 -6.94 -6.66
N MET A 558 -18.74 -6.84 -7.01
CA MET A 558 -19.21 -6.73 -8.38
C MET A 558 -19.99 -5.44 -8.59
N GLY A 559 -19.78 -4.80 -9.74
CA GLY A 559 -20.64 -3.73 -10.20
C GLY A 559 -22.05 -4.31 -10.45
N VAL A 560 -23.07 -3.64 -9.96
CA VAL A 560 -24.47 -4.04 -10.14
C VAL A 560 -25.27 -2.90 -10.75
N GLU A 561 -26.18 -3.24 -11.64
CA GLU A 561 -27.21 -2.29 -12.05
C GLU A 561 -28.26 -2.20 -10.94
N PRO A 562 -28.81 -1.00 -10.67
CA PRO A 562 -29.83 -0.84 -9.65
C PRO A 562 -31.00 -1.76 -9.92
N LEU A 563 -31.28 -2.70 -9.05
CA LEU A 563 -32.40 -3.60 -9.16
C LEU A 563 -33.61 -2.95 -8.45
N GLU A 564 -34.58 -2.47 -9.20
CA GLU A 564 -35.91 -2.22 -8.70
C GLU A 564 -36.63 -3.57 -8.53
N LEU A 565 -36.47 -4.19 -7.38
CA LEU A 565 -37.29 -5.33 -6.98
C LEU A 565 -38.64 -4.81 -6.46
N PRO A 566 -39.73 -5.08 -7.14
CA PRO A 566 -41.03 -4.87 -6.54
C PRO A 566 -41.15 -5.85 -5.34
N PRO A 567 -41.56 -5.41 -4.17
CA PRO A 567 -41.84 -6.31 -3.07
C PRO A 567 -43.08 -7.13 -3.41
N ALA A 568 -42.91 -8.31 -4.01
CA ALA A 568 -43.98 -9.26 -4.12
C ALA A 568 -44.26 -9.81 -2.72
N ALA A 569 -45.36 -9.37 -2.12
CA ALA A 569 -45.88 -10.02 -0.93
C ALA A 569 -46.25 -11.48 -1.28
N PRO A 570 -45.86 -12.48 -0.46
CA PRO A 570 -46.21 -13.87 -0.73
C PRO A 570 -47.72 -13.99 -0.83
N ALA A 571 -48.18 -14.77 -1.82
CA ALA A 571 -49.60 -15.01 -2.01
C ALA A 571 -50.15 -15.70 -0.77
N THR A 572 -51.08 -15.06 -0.07
CA THR A 572 -51.58 -15.50 1.23
C THR A 572 -52.46 -16.77 1.16
N ASP A 573 -52.85 -17.14 -0.05
CA ASP A 573 -53.74 -18.31 -0.34
C ASP A 573 -53.01 -19.50 -0.97
N THR A 574 -51.67 -19.39 -1.13
CA THR A 574 -50.86 -20.42 -1.81
C THR A 574 -49.93 -21.11 -0.84
N GLY A 575 -49.97 -22.43 -0.80
CA GLY A 575 -49.00 -23.26 -0.08
C GLY A 575 -48.15 -24.09 -1.03
N ALA A 576 -47.01 -24.62 -0.56
CA ALA A 576 -46.18 -25.52 -1.34
C ALA A 576 -45.72 -26.72 -0.52
N ILE A 577 -45.51 -27.86 -1.21
CA ILE A 577 -44.88 -29.06 -0.65
C ILE A 577 -43.74 -29.45 -1.58
N VAL A 578 -42.53 -29.64 -1.00
CA VAL A 578 -41.37 -30.16 -1.72
C VAL A 578 -41.16 -31.62 -1.27
N ILE A 579 -41.16 -32.55 -2.22
CA ILE A 579 -41.13 -33.98 -1.97
C ILE A 579 -39.88 -34.63 -2.57
N GLY A 580 -39.17 -35.40 -1.73
CA GLY A 580 -37.96 -36.08 -2.12
C GLY A 580 -36.77 -35.08 -2.12
N LEU A 581 -35.76 -35.36 -2.90
CA LEU A 581 -34.50 -34.60 -2.97
C LEU A 581 -33.64 -34.68 -1.69
N HIS A 582 -32.38 -34.52 -1.91
CA HIS A 582 -31.43 -34.44 -0.77
C HIS A 582 -31.74 -33.22 0.10
N PRO A 583 -31.67 -33.31 1.46
CA PRO A 583 -32.03 -32.21 2.37
C PRO A 583 -31.39 -30.84 2.06
N VAL A 584 -30.13 -30.85 1.60
CA VAL A 584 -29.39 -29.60 1.24
C VAL A 584 -30.07 -28.91 0.04
N ILE A 585 -30.42 -29.63 -1.00
CA ILE A 585 -31.09 -29.07 -2.19
C ILE A 585 -32.55 -28.71 -1.87
N ARG A 586 -33.22 -29.54 -1.10
CA ARG A 586 -34.59 -29.30 -0.65
C ARG A 586 -34.74 -28.03 0.16
N SER A 587 -33.79 -27.75 1.08
CA SER A 587 -33.78 -26.49 1.81
C SER A 587 -33.66 -25.27 0.89
N ALA A 588 -32.75 -25.30 -0.09
CA ALA A 588 -32.58 -24.22 -1.07
C ALA A 588 -33.84 -23.98 -1.94
N ILE A 589 -34.58 -25.06 -2.27
CA ILE A 589 -35.84 -24.96 -2.97
C ILE A 589 -36.90 -24.33 -2.09
N CYS A 590 -37.01 -24.76 -0.82
CA CYS A 590 -37.96 -24.19 0.15
C CYS A 590 -37.69 -22.69 0.37
N ASP A 591 -36.42 -22.29 0.53
CA ASP A 591 -36.06 -20.88 0.66
C ASP A 591 -36.49 -20.06 -0.55
N THR A 592 -36.31 -20.61 -1.75
CA THR A 592 -36.71 -19.95 -3.01
C THR A 592 -38.23 -19.79 -3.09
N ILE A 593 -39.00 -20.88 -2.80
CA ILE A 593 -40.47 -20.92 -2.93
C ILE A 593 -41.14 -20.12 -1.80
N SER A 594 -40.54 -20.00 -0.64
CA SER A 594 -41.07 -19.23 0.49
C SER A 594 -41.32 -17.76 0.16
N ALA A 595 -40.69 -17.23 -0.88
CA ALA A 595 -40.95 -15.90 -1.40
C ALA A 595 -42.31 -15.77 -2.10
N GLU A 596 -42.83 -16.86 -2.65
CA GLU A 596 -44.03 -16.91 -3.47
C GLU A 596 -45.21 -17.55 -2.75
N CYS A 597 -44.95 -18.36 -1.72
CA CYS A 597 -45.97 -19.14 -0.99
C CYS A 597 -45.97 -18.75 0.48
N SER A 598 -47.15 -18.63 1.06
CA SER A 598 -47.34 -18.28 2.46
C SER A 598 -46.95 -19.40 3.46
N HIS A 599 -46.96 -20.66 2.97
CA HIS A 599 -46.61 -21.82 3.77
C HIS A 599 -45.92 -22.86 2.91
N VAL A 600 -44.68 -23.29 3.30
CA VAL A 600 -43.91 -24.28 2.57
C VAL A 600 -43.53 -25.44 3.51
N ILE A 601 -43.88 -26.67 3.11
CA ILE A 601 -43.51 -27.87 3.84
C ILE A 601 -42.58 -28.71 2.98
N SER A 602 -41.59 -29.33 3.61
CA SER A 602 -40.67 -30.26 2.91
C SER A 602 -40.74 -31.64 3.56
N VAL A 603 -40.85 -32.67 2.71
CA VAL A 603 -40.96 -34.05 3.12
C VAL A 603 -40.11 -34.98 2.27
N ASP A 604 -39.75 -36.13 2.84
CA ASP A 604 -38.91 -37.11 2.14
C ASP A 604 -39.70 -38.02 1.20
N THR A 605 -40.96 -38.28 1.52
CA THR A 605 -41.74 -39.26 0.79
C THR A 605 -43.12 -38.70 0.38
N PRO A 606 -43.72 -39.26 -0.69
CA PRO A 606 -45.09 -38.89 -1.06
C PRO A 606 -46.12 -39.20 0.02
N ILE A 607 -45.91 -40.19 0.86
CA ILE A 607 -46.84 -40.57 1.96
C ILE A 607 -46.82 -39.44 3.01
N SER A 608 -45.62 -39.04 3.43
CA SER A 608 -45.50 -37.90 4.36
C SER A 608 -46.04 -36.60 3.78
N ALA A 609 -46.08 -36.46 2.44
CA ALA A 609 -46.71 -35.31 1.79
C ALA A 609 -48.24 -35.32 1.96
N ILE A 610 -48.85 -36.51 1.90
CA ILE A 610 -50.30 -36.65 2.14
C ILE A 610 -50.67 -36.29 3.59
N GLU A 611 -49.84 -36.71 4.56
CA GLU A 611 -49.99 -36.33 5.96
C GLU A 611 -49.85 -34.81 6.15
N ALA A 612 -48.85 -34.23 5.54
CA ALA A 612 -48.57 -32.79 5.59
C ALA A 612 -49.69 -31.90 4.99
N LEU A 613 -50.52 -32.46 4.12
CA LEU A 613 -51.70 -31.73 3.62
C LEU A 613 -52.70 -31.32 4.69
N GLN A 614 -52.70 -32.00 5.84
CA GLN A 614 -53.54 -31.65 6.99
C GLN A 614 -53.04 -30.39 7.76
N ASP A 615 -51.75 -30.07 7.61
CA ASP A 615 -51.14 -28.91 8.29
C ASP A 615 -51.48 -27.58 7.61
N PHE A 616 -52.00 -27.64 6.37
CA PHE A 616 -52.40 -26.44 5.66
C PHE A 616 -53.74 -25.90 6.13
N SER A 617 -53.73 -24.65 6.52
CA SER A 617 -54.97 -23.94 6.94
C SER A 617 -56.02 -23.93 5.79
N SER A 618 -57.30 -23.82 6.16
CA SER A 618 -58.39 -23.69 5.18
C SER A 618 -58.29 -22.44 4.28
N ARG A 619 -57.45 -21.50 4.63
CA ARG A 619 -57.19 -20.30 3.80
C ARG A 619 -56.35 -20.62 2.56
N ILE A 620 -55.59 -21.73 2.55
CA ILE A 620 -54.80 -22.16 1.43
C ILE A 620 -55.71 -22.83 0.42
N THR A 621 -55.95 -22.18 -0.72
CA THR A 621 -56.77 -22.64 -1.81
C THR A 621 -56.00 -23.23 -2.96
N ARG A 622 -54.71 -22.84 -3.09
CA ARG A 622 -53.77 -23.30 -4.09
C ARG A 622 -52.60 -24.05 -3.47
N LEU A 623 -52.25 -25.17 -4.02
CA LEU A 623 -51.11 -25.99 -3.61
C LEU A 623 -50.15 -26.22 -4.77
N ARG A 624 -48.91 -25.92 -4.55
CA ARG A 624 -47.80 -26.20 -5.48
C ARG A 624 -46.98 -27.36 -4.95
N ILE A 625 -46.89 -28.41 -5.73
CA ILE A 625 -46.14 -29.63 -5.42
C ILE A 625 -44.90 -29.67 -6.29
N VAL A 626 -43.72 -29.68 -5.67
CA VAL A 626 -42.45 -29.98 -6.34
C VAL A 626 -42.04 -31.39 -5.96
N ILE A 627 -42.00 -32.28 -6.91
CA ILE A 627 -41.69 -33.70 -6.65
C ILE A 627 -40.50 -34.18 -7.47
N ASP A 628 -39.57 -34.86 -6.79
CA ASP A 628 -38.50 -35.60 -7.48
C ASP A 628 -39.10 -36.88 -8.09
N ALA A 629 -38.94 -37.03 -9.38
CA ALA A 629 -39.45 -38.23 -10.05
C ALA A 629 -38.77 -39.53 -9.57
N ASN A 630 -37.53 -39.44 -9.06
CA ASN A 630 -36.80 -40.60 -8.52
C ASN A 630 -37.34 -41.12 -7.19
N VAL A 631 -38.21 -40.36 -6.50
CA VAL A 631 -38.79 -40.77 -5.21
C VAL A 631 -39.87 -41.85 -5.38
N THR A 632 -40.35 -42.06 -6.60
CA THR A 632 -41.39 -43.06 -6.87
C THR A 632 -41.20 -43.69 -8.26
N SER A 633 -41.48 -44.98 -8.37
CA SER A 633 -41.47 -45.68 -9.63
C SER A 633 -42.76 -45.48 -10.46
N LYS A 634 -43.78 -44.86 -9.87
CA LYS A 634 -45.13 -44.62 -10.48
C LYS A 634 -45.57 -43.17 -10.26
N LEU A 635 -44.89 -42.24 -10.89
CA LEU A 635 -45.10 -40.79 -10.68
C LEU A 635 -46.57 -40.37 -10.92
N GLU A 636 -47.19 -40.85 -12.00
CA GLU A 636 -48.58 -40.52 -12.32
C GLU A 636 -49.58 -40.99 -11.25
N HIS A 637 -49.35 -42.20 -10.72
CA HIS A 637 -50.19 -42.74 -9.65
C HIS A 637 -50.01 -41.95 -8.35
N THR A 638 -48.77 -41.59 -8.02
CA THR A 638 -48.43 -40.76 -6.87
C THR A 638 -49.05 -39.35 -6.98
N VAL A 639 -48.97 -38.72 -8.14
CA VAL A 639 -49.60 -37.42 -8.40
C VAL A 639 -51.11 -37.48 -8.30
N SER A 640 -51.74 -38.58 -8.81
CA SER A 640 -53.20 -38.80 -8.68
C SER A 640 -53.65 -38.94 -7.22
N GLY A 641 -52.85 -39.68 -6.40
CA GLY A 641 -53.11 -39.83 -4.97
C GLY A 641 -53.01 -38.51 -4.20
N LEU A 642 -51.94 -37.75 -4.49
CA LEU A 642 -51.75 -36.40 -3.89
C LEU A 642 -52.89 -35.45 -4.27
N ARG A 643 -53.34 -35.51 -5.53
CA ARG A 643 -54.47 -34.69 -6.01
C ARG A 643 -55.79 -35.02 -5.29
N ALA A 644 -56.06 -36.32 -5.11
CA ALA A 644 -57.23 -36.77 -4.38
C ALA A 644 -57.21 -36.31 -2.91
N ALA A 645 -56.02 -36.40 -2.26
CA ALA A 645 -55.86 -35.99 -0.88
C ALA A 645 -55.90 -34.46 -0.71
N ALA A 646 -55.47 -33.71 -1.71
CA ALA A 646 -55.48 -32.26 -1.69
C ALA A 646 -56.84 -31.62 -1.94
N ALA A 647 -57.84 -32.35 -2.44
CA ALA A 647 -59.17 -31.82 -2.76
C ALA A 647 -59.84 -31.17 -1.52
N PRO A 648 -60.51 -30.01 -1.65
CA PRO A 648 -60.87 -29.32 -2.89
C PRO A 648 -59.85 -28.24 -3.40
N ARG A 649 -58.65 -28.25 -2.87
CA ARG A 649 -57.58 -27.26 -3.22
C ARG A 649 -57.14 -27.47 -4.67
N ARG A 650 -56.87 -26.41 -5.41
CA ARG A 650 -56.24 -26.49 -6.73
C ARG A 650 -54.79 -26.87 -6.59
N MET A 651 -54.36 -27.95 -7.24
CA MET A 651 -53.01 -28.48 -7.15
C MET A 651 -52.28 -28.35 -8.47
N GLU A 652 -51.11 -27.71 -8.43
CA GLU A 652 -50.14 -27.62 -9.54
C GLU A 652 -48.90 -28.46 -9.17
N VAL A 653 -48.45 -29.29 -10.13
CA VAL A 653 -47.33 -30.22 -9.89
C VAL A 653 -46.20 -29.91 -10.85
N VAL A 654 -45.04 -29.65 -10.29
CA VAL A 654 -43.76 -29.54 -10.99
C VAL A 654 -42.96 -30.81 -10.70
N ALA A 655 -42.70 -31.62 -11.73
CA ALA A 655 -41.88 -32.81 -11.59
C ALA A 655 -40.42 -32.52 -12.01
N LEU A 656 -39.47 -32.94 -11.17
CA LEU A 656 -38.04 -32.87 -11.44
C LEU A 656 -37.63 -34.22 -12.02
N MET A 657 -37.29 -34.22 -13.29
CA MET A 657 -36.97 -35.43 -14.03
C MET A 657 -35.45 -35.61 -14.20
N PRO A 658 -34.97 -36.86 -14.36
CA PRO A 658 -33.58 -37.12 -14.75
C PRO A 658 -33.17 -36.41 -16.05
N PRO A 659 -31.84 -36.19 -16.28
CA PRO A 659 -31.36 -35.52 -17.50
C PRO A 659 -31.65 -36.25 -18.78
N ASP A 660 -31.81 -37.57 -18.72
CA ASP A 660 -32.05 -38.51 -19.81
C ASP A 660 -33.55 -38.85 -20.00
N ALA A 661 -34.43 -38.25 -19.20
CA ALA A 661 -35.86 -38.50 -19.31
C ALA A 661 -36.42 -37.94 -20.61
N ASP A 662 -37.34 -38.71 -21.24
CA ASP A 662 -38.11 -38.20 -22.36
C ASP A 662 -38.91 -36.95 -21.95
N ALA A 663 -38.92 -35.94 -22.81
CA ALA A 663 -39.58 -34.66 -22.55
C ALA A 663 -41.14 -34.74 -22.55
N THR A 664 -41.71 -35.94 -22.42
CA THR A 664 -43.15 -36.15 -22.32
C THR A 664 -43.61 -35.79 -20.90
N VAL A 665 -44.62 -34.92 -20.80
CA VAL A 665 -45.21 -34.53 -19.53
C VAL A 665 -46.08 -35.67 -19.00
N PRO A 666 -45.75 -36.31 -17.86
CA PRO A 666 -46.56 -37.38 -17.30
C PRO A 666 -47.95 -36.89 -16.93
N THR A 667 -48.94 -37.81 -16.98
CA THR A 667 -50.34 -37.50 -16.68
C THR A 667 -50.52 -36.91 -15.29
N GLY A 668 -51.18 -35.75 -15.20
CA GLY A 668 -51.42 -35.06 -13.94
C GLY A 668 -50.28 -34.14 -13.47
N VAL A 669 -49.12 -34.15 -14.10
CA VAL A 669 -48.03 -33.20 -13.90
C VAL A 669 -48.35 -31.93 -14.69
N THR A 670 -48.13 -30.77 -14.06
CA THR A 670 -48.39 -29.49 -14.70
C THR A 670 -47.20 -29.04 -15.54
N ARG A 671 -45.99 -29.28 -15.00
CA ARG A 671 -44.72 -28.94 -15.68
C ARG A 671 -43.61 -29.93 -15.32
N VAL A 672 -42.64 -30.03 -16.22
CA VAL A 672 -41.44 -30.86 -16.05
C VAL A 672 -40.23 -29.93 -16.11
N LEU A 673 -39.31 -30.11 -15.15
CA LEU A 673 -37.96 -29.53 -15.15
C LEU A 673 -36.97 -30.69 -15.18
N LEU A 674 -35.97 -30.60 -16.05
CA LEU A 674 -34.89 -31.57 -16.10
C LEU A 674 -33.79 -31.21 -15.08
N LYS A 675 -33.24 -32.22 -14.45
CA LYS A 675 -32.02 -32.07 -13.61
C LYS A 675 -30.79 -32.02 -14.53
N PRO A 676 -29.73 -31.30 -14.17
CA PRO A 676 -29.61 -30.41 -13.03
C PRO A 676 -30.38 -29.11 -13.20
N MET A 677 -30.93 -28.59 -12.14
CA MET A 677 -31.78 -27.41 -12.19
C MET A 677 -31.16 -26.19 -11.49
N CYS A 678 -31.56 -25.00 -11.96
CA CYS A 678 -31.40 -23.77 -11.21
C CYS A 678 -32.72 -23.45 -10.47
N THR A 679 -32.62 -23.05 -9.20
CA THR A 679 -33.86 -22.72 -8.43
C THR A 679 -34.64 -21.55 -9.03
N GLY A 680 -34.01 -20.73 -9.86
CA GLY A 680 -34.69 -19.69 -10.64
C GLY A 680 -35.64 -20.23 -11.68
N ASP A 681 -35.38 -21.44 -12.28
CA ASP A 681 -36.28 -22.07 -13.24
C ASP A 681 -37.56 -22.55 -12.55
N LEU A 682 -37.40 -22.93 -11.28
CA LEU A 682 -38.53 -23.33 -10.45
C LEU A 682 -39.49 -22.16 -10.18
N VAL A 683 -38.93 -20.96 -9.88
CA VAL A 683 -39.74 -19.74 -9.72
C VAL A 683 -40.49 -19.45 -11.00
N ALA A 684 -39.82 -19.49 -12.15
CA ALA A 684 -40.48 -19.29 -13.44
C ALA A 684 -41.54 -20.36 -13.73
N ALA A 685 -41.29 -21.62 -13.33
CA ALA A 685 -42.26 -22.71 -13.46
C ALA A 685 -43.46 -22.56 -12.53
N VAL A 686 -43.29 -21.88 -11.40
CA VAL A 686 -44.29 -21.71 -10.35
C VAL A 686 -45.06 -20.39 -10.49
N ALA A 687 -44.49 -19.32 -11.07
CA ALA A 687 -45.06 -17.96 -11.10
C ALA A 687 -46.05 -17.69 -12.26
N VAL A 688 -46.08 -18.48 -13.33
CA VAL A 688 -46.82 -18.15 -14.56
C VAL A 688 -48.19 -18.84 -14.63
N ASP A 689 -49.25 -18.05 -14.50
CA ASP A 689 -50.66 -18.46 -14.63
C ASP A 689 -51.17 -18.51 -16.12
N THR A 690 -50.30 -18.64 -17.11
CA THR A 690 -50.65 -18.62 -18.53
C THR A 690 -49.96 -19.69 -19.36
N ALA A 691 -50.81 -20.41 -20.10
CA ALA A 691 -50.46 -21.43 -21.09
C ALA A 691 -49.64 -20.81 -22.25
N GLN A 692 -48.36 -20.91 -22.16
CA GLN A 692 -47.47 -20.89 -23.33
C GLN A 692 -46.44 -21.99 -23.20
N SER A 693 -46.77 -23.12 -23.82
CA SER A 693 -45.85 -24.23 -24.02
C SER A 693 -44.66 -23.75 -24.87
N THR A 694 -43.50 -23.58 -24.28
CA THR A 694 -42.26 -23.42 -25.05
C THR A 694 -41.87 -24.80 -25.57
N ARG A 695 -42.28 -25.06 -26.79
CA ARG A 695 -41.85 -26.25 -27.54
C ARG A 695 -40.36 -26.23 -27.75
N ILE A 696 -39.64 -27.19 -27.20
CA ILE A 696 -38.25 -27.51 -27.60
C ILE A 696 -38.30 -27.94 -29.09
N ARG A 697 -37.63 -27.18 -29.91
CA ARG A 697 -37.59 -27.33 -31.37
C ARG A 697 -36.75 -28.57 -31.72
N ALA A 698 -37.38 -29.56 -32.31
CA ALA A 698 -36.74 -30.74 -32.88
C ALA A 698 -35.83 -30.35 -34.06
N LEU A 699 -34.69 -31.00 -34.17
CA LEU A 699 -33.68 -30.82 -35.20
C LEU A 699 -34.20 -31.23 -36.60
N PRO A 700 -33.91 -30.43 -37.65
CA PRO A 700 -34.20 -30.86 -39.05
C PRO A 700 -33.10 -31.83 -39.53
N GLN A 701 -33.53 -32.86 -40.24
CA GLN A 701 -32.66 -33.86 -40.88
C GLN A 701 -32.04 -33.31 -42.17
N SER A 702 -30.84 -33.77 -42.48
CA SER A 702 -29.95 -33.67 -43.61
C SER A 702 -30.50 -33.26 -44.98
N GLY A 703 -30.01 -32.11 -45.46
CA GLY A 703 -29.91 -31.68 -46.85
C GLY A 703 -28.62 -30.91 -47.00
N SER A 704 -28.02 -30.87 -48.21
CA SER A 704 -26.80 -30.09 -48.49
C SER A 704 -27.00 -28.61 -48.06
N ARG A 705 -26.16 -28.17 -47.13
CA ARG A 705 -26.28 -26.84 -46.51
C ARG A 705 -25.60 -25.71 -47.29
N GLY A 706 -24.79 -26.05 -48.32
CA GLY A 706 -24.08 -25.06 -49.13
C GLY A 706 -22.61 -25.36 -49.37
N ARG A 707 -21.85 -24.37 -49.81
CA ARG A 707 -20.43 -24.41 -50.10
C ARG A 707 -19.66 -23.58 -49.10
N ALA A 708 -18.54 -24.10 -48.57
CA ALA A 708 -17.71 -23.40 -47.64
C ALA A 708 -16.21 -23.41 -48.08
N LEU A 709 -15.55 -22.31 -47.85
CA LEU A 709 -14.08 -22.17 -48.04
C LEU A 709 -13.41 -22.12 -46.67
N VAL A 710 -12.40 -22.98 -46.48
CA VAL A 710 -11.53 -22.96 -45.30
C VAL A 710 -10.15 -22.47 -45.71
N VAL A 711 -9.68 -21.36 -45.13
CA VAL A 711 -8.36 -20.78 -45.36
C VAL A 711 -7.57 -20.89 -44.05
N GLU A 712 -6.58 -21.78 -44.06
CA GLU A 712 -5.81 -22.17 -42.87
C GLU A 712 -4.44 -22.69 -43.34
N ASP A 713 -3.35 -22.23 -42.72
CA ASP A 713 -1.98 -22.63 -43.10
C ASP A 713 -1.54 -23.97 -42.49
N ASN A 714 -2.13 -24.34 -41.36
CA ASN A 714 -1.83 -25.61 -40.71
C ASN A 714 -2.73 -26.74 -41.29
N ALA A 715 -2.10 -27.70 -41.98
CA ALA A 715 -2.79 -28.80 -42.64
C ALA A 715 -3.70 -29.63 -41.69
N VAL A 716 -3.34 -29.77 -40.42
CA VAL A 716 -4.15 -30.49 -39.40
C VAL A 716 -5.41 -29.69 -39.06
N ASN A 717 -5.29 -28.40 -38.81
CA ASN A 717 -6.41 -27.52 -38.52
C ASN A 717 -7.33 -27.40 -39.74
N GLN A 718 -6.76 -27.30 -40.93
CA GLN A 718 -7.48 -27.25 -42.20
C GLN A 718 -8.35 -28.50 -42.39
N GLU A 719 -7.77 -29.71 -42.21
CA GLU A 719 -8.46 -30.97 -42.33
C GLU A 719 -9.55 -31.11 -41.23
N MET A 720 -9.27 -30.66 -40.01
CA MET A 720 -10.25 -30.66 -38.93
C MET A 720 -11.45 -29.75 -39.25
N ALA A 721 -11.20 -28.52 -39.70
CA ALA A 721 -12.26 -27.58 -40.06
C ALA A 721 -13.09 -28.12 -41.27
N ARG A 722 -12.41 -28.69 -42.27
CA ARG A 722 -13.04 -29.36 -43.40
C ARG A 722 -13.99 -30.47 -42.93
N ALA A 723 -13.48 -31.42 -42.13
CA ALA A 723 -14.26 -32.54 -41.65
C ALA A 723 -15.50 -32.08 -40.80
N MET A 724 -15.34 -31.06 -39.98
CA MET A 724 -16.46 -30.50 -39.18
C MET A 724 -17.54 -29.87 -40.10
N LEU A 725 -17.15 -29.17 -41.16
CA LEU A 725 -18.08 -28.59 -42.13
C LEU A 725 -18.75 -29.64 -43.02
N ASP A 726 -18.01 -30.68 -43.45
CA ASP A 726 -18.55 -31.83 -44.16
C ASP A 726 -19.64 -32.54 -43.33
N MET A 727 -19.40 -32.73 -42.02
CA MET A 727 -20.39 -33.28 -41.08
C MET A 727 -21.62 -32.39 -40.90
N LEU A 728 -21.47 -31.08 -41.07
CA LEU A 728 -22.58 -30.13 -41.03
C LEU A 728 -23.30 -29.98 -42.39
N GLY A 729 -22.87 -30.73 -43.40
CA GLY A 729 -23.51 -30.84 -44.70
C GLY A 729 -23.02 -29.82 -45.73
N PHE A 730 -21.86 -29.21 -45.55
CA PHE A 730 -21.25 -28.31 -46.55
C PHE A 730 -20.33 -29.07 -47.49
N ARG A 731 -20.20 -28.55 -48.72
CA ARG A 731 -19.09 -28.91 -49.62
C ARG A 731 -17.94 -27.96 -49.33
N VAL A 732 -16.78 -28.50 -49.02
CA VAL A 732 -15.68 -27.69 -48.53
C VAL A 732 -14.56 -27.63 -49.52
N THR A 733 -14.11 -26.41 -49.84
CA THR A 733 -12.86 -26.10 -50.56
C THR A 733 -11.83 -25.60 -49.53
N THR A 734 -10.57 -25.91 -49.71
CA THR A 734 -9.49 -25.49 -48.79
C THR A 734 -8.43 -24.67 -49.48
N ALA A 735 -7.83 -23.73 -48.79
CA ALA A 735 -6.70 -22.92 -49.22
C ALA A 735 -5.68 -22.83 -48.06
N SER A 736 -4.37 -22.79 -48.38
CA SER A 736 -3.30 -22.86 -47.40
C SER A 736 -2.70 -21.50 -46.99
N ASN A 737 -3.16 -20.42 -47.57
CA ASN A 737 -2.80 -19.03 -47.24
C ASN A 737 -3.86 -18.04 -47.75
N GLY A 738 -3.76 -16.79 -47.34
CA GLY A 738 -4.72 -15.75 -47.71
C GLY A 738 -4.80 -15.49 -49.20
N GLN A 739 -3.68 -15.57 -49.93
CA GLN A 739 -3.67 -15.35 -51.38
C GLN A 739 -4.43 -16.44 -52.11
N GLU A 740 -4.21 -17.71 -51.77
CA GLU A 740 -5.00 -18.83 -52.32
C GLU A 740 -6.47 -18.71 -51.93
N GLY A 741 -6.75 -18.23 -50.68
CA GLY A 741 -8.12 -17.97 -50.21
C GLY A 741 -8.85 -16.94 -51.08
N VAL A 742 -8.21 -15.84 -51.43
CA VAL A 742 -8.79 -14.82 -52.32
C VAL A 742 -9.06 -15.38 -53.70
N LEU A 743 -8.12 -16.15 -54.26
CA LEU A 743 -8.30 -16.78 -55.59
C LEU A 743 -9.44 -17.84 -55.58
N ALA A 744 -9.52 -18.62 -54.51
CA ALA A 744 -10.59 -19.62 -54.34
C ALA A 744 -11.96 -18.97 -54.18
N ALA A 745 -12.05 -17.88 -53.43
CA ALA A 745 -13.30 -17.13 -53.26
C ALA A 745 -13.74 -16.47 -54.56
N ALA A 746 -12.80 -15.96 -55.37
CA ALA A 746 -13.13 -15.40 -56.69
C ALA A 746 -13.54 -16.47 -57.72
N ALA A 747 -13.06 -17.71 -57.58
CA ALA A 747 -13.36 -18.81 -58.50
C ALA A 747 -14.73 -19.47 -58.20
N ASP A 748 -15.29 -19.32 -57.01
CA ASP A 748 -16.57 -19.94 -56.61
C ASP A 748 -17.55 -18.87 -56.11
N PRO A 749 -18.36 -18.27 -56.97
CA PRO A 749 -19.37 -17.26 -56.60
C PRO A 749 -20.55 -17.81 -55.82
N GLU A 750 -20.66 -19.16 -55.66
CA GLU A 750 -21.74 -19.81 -54.91
C GLU A 750 -21.29 -20.20 -53.49
N LEU A 751 -20.27 -19.57 -52.96
CA LEU A 751 -19.85 -19.77 -51.56
C LEU A 751 -20.86 -19.20 -50.60
N ASP A 752 -21.25 -19.98 -49.61
CA ASP A 752 -22.15 -19.60 -48.54
C ASP A 752 -21.40 -19.19 -47.23
N LEU A 753 -20.14 -19.55 -47.08
CA LEU A 753 -19.34 -19.32 -45.88
C LEU A 753 -17.85 -19.37 -46.17
N ILE A 754 -17.09 -18.48 -45.54
CA ILE A 754 -15.63 -18.53 -45.53
C ILE A 754 -15.13 -18.56 -44.07
N LEU A 755 -14.36 -19.60 -43.69
CA LEU A 755 -13.60 -19.65 -42.48
C LEU A 755 -12.18 -19.20 -42.78
N MET A 756 -11.73 -18.12 -42.15
CA MET A 756 -10.46 -17.46 -42.47
C MET A 756 -9.55 -17.35 -41.24
N ASP A 757 -8.40 -18.02 -41.26
CA ASP A 757 -7.39 -17.81 -40.22
C ASP A 757 -6.84 -16.37 -40.26
N CYS A 758 -6.72 -15.72 -39.11
CA CYS A 758 -6.20 -14.38 -39.04
C CYS A 758 -4.68 -14.31 -39.30
N GLN A 759 -3.93 -15.34 -38.93
CA GLN A 759 -2.45 -15.33 -38.99
C GLN A 759 -1.96 -16.45 -39.93
N MET A 760 -1.52 -16.07 -41.12
CA MET A 760 -1.01 -17.00 -42.13
C MET A 760 0.18 -16.40 -42.85
N PRO A 761 1.11 -17.25 -43.34
CA PRO A 761 2.22 -16.78 -44.18
C PRO A 761 1.69 -16.30 -45.56
N VAL A 762 2.55 -15.58 -46.30
CA VAL A 762 2.30 -15.02 -47.64
C VAL A 762 1.30 -13.85 -47.61
N MET A 763 0.05 -14.08 -47.17
CA MET A 763 -0.98 -13.07 -47.00
C MET A 763 -1.79 -13.44 -45.73
N ASP A 764 -1.86 -12.50 -44.77
CA ASP A 764 -2.65 -12.69 -43.56
C ASP A 764 -4.17 -12.62 -43.86
N GLY A 765 -4.97 -13.18 -42.92
CA GLY A 765 -6.42 -13.24 -43.08
C GLY A 765 -7.10 -11.88 -43.14
N LEU A 766 -6.56 -10.87 -42.46
CA LEU A 766 -7.11 -9.52 -42.50
C LEU A 766 -6.92 -8.88 -43.88
N ALA A 767 -5.75 -9.05 -44.49
CA ALA A 767 -5.48 -8.60 -45.84
C ALA A 767 -6.34 -9.38 -46.87
N ALA A 768 -6.48 -10.71 -46.68
CA ALA A 768 -7.31 -11.54 -47.53
C ALA A 768 -8.81 -11.14 -47.47
N ALA A 769 -9.32 -10.89 -46.26
CA ALA A 769 -10.72 -10.42 -46.08
C ALA A 769 -10.95 -9.09 -46.80
N ARG A 770 -10.04 -8.11 -46.66
CA ARG A 770 -10.15 -6.84 -47.40
C ARG A 770 -10.12 -7.03 -48.91
N ALA A 771 -9.29 -7.92 -49.42
CA ALA A 771 -9.19 -8.19 -50.84
C ALA A 771 -10.48 -8.87 -51.37
N ILE A 772 -11.05 -9.81 -50.62
CA ILE A 772 -12.33 -10.44 -50.94
C ILE A 772 -13.43 -9.39 -50.97
N ARG A 773 -13.52 -8.55 -49.94
CA ARG A 773 -14.54 -7.46 -49.86
C ARG A 773 -14.43 -6.45 -50.98
N ALA A 774 -13.19 -6.12 -51.41
CA ALA A 774 -12.93 -5.22 -52.54
C ALA A 774 -13.34 -5.83 -53.91
N ALA A 775 -13.38 -7.16 -54.02
CA ALA A 775 -13.74 -7.87 -55.22
C ALA A 775 -15.24 -8.22 -55.30
N GLU A 776 -15.97 -8.13 -54.16
CA GLU A 776 -17.42 -8.35 -54.15
C GLU A 776 -18.17 -7.30 -54.99
N THR A 777 -19.09 -7.74 -55.81
CA THR A 777 -19.99 -6.87 -56.57
C THR A 777 -21.31 -6.69 -55.84
N ASP A 778 -22.03 -5.57 -56.09
CA ASP A 778 -23.28 -5.24 -55.41
C ASP A 778 -24.30 -6.41 -55.42
N GLY A 779 -24.57 -7.00 -54.25
CA GLY A 779 -25.63 -7.98 -54.01
C GLY A 779 -25.21 -9.35 -53.50
N ALA A 780 -23.92 -9.73 -53.48
CA ALA A 780 -23.45 -11.03 -52.99
C ALA A 780 -22.32 -10.93 -51.98
N ARG A 781 -22.72 -10.69 -50.70
CA ARG A 781 -21.78 -10.67 -49.60
C ARG A 781 -21.74 -12.05 -48.89
N VAL A 782 -20.62 -12.74 -49.02
CA VAL A 782 -20.38 -14.02 -48.37
C VAL A 782 -19.94 -13.79 -46.92
N PRO A 783 -20.54 -14.45 -45.92
CA PRO A 783 -20.07 -14.38 -44.55
C PRO A 783 -18.63 -14.87 -44.42
N ILE A 784 -17.74 -14.00 -43.88
CA ILE A 784 -16.34 -14.33 -43.52
C ILE A 784 -16.24 -14.40 -42.00
N VAL A 785 -15.89 -15.58 -41.51
CA VAL A 785 -15.68 -15.83 -40.07
C VAL A 785 -14.20 -15.97 -39.78
N ALA A 786 -13.70 -15.13 -38.94
CA ALA A 786 -12.31 -15.16 -38.47
C ALA A 786 -12.08 -16.41 -37.59
N LEU A 787 -11.00 -17.12 -37.82
CA LEU A 787 -10.44 -18.10 -36.90
C LEU A 787 -9.28 -17.46 -36.14
N THR A 788 -9.41 -17.26 -34.82
CA THR A 788 -8.43 -16.56 -34.03
C THR A 788 -7.79 -17.44 -32.96
N GLY A 789 -6.49 -17.32 -32.74
CA GLY A 789 -5.78 -18.01 -31.64
C GLY A 789 -6.06 -17.41 -30.26
N ASN A 790 -6.48 -16.15 -30.18
CA ASN A 790 -6.78 -15.43 -28.94
C ASN A 790 -8.06 -14.58 -29.13
N ALA A 791 -9.02 -14.72 -28.23
CA ALA A 791 -10.25 -13.94 -28.24
C ALA A 791 -10.09 -12.63 -27.40
N MET A 792 -9.04 -11.83 -27.66
CA MET A 792 -8.89 -10.55 -26.98
C MET A 792 -9.77 -9.46 -27.61
N PRO A 793 -10.28 -8.48 -26.83
CA PRO A 793 -11.14 -7.41 -27.33
C PRO A 793 -10.60 -6.65 -28.55
N GLY A 794 -9.29 -6.42 -28.64
CA GLY A 794 -8.64 -5.75 -29.76
C GLY A 794 -8.59 -6.56 -31.07
N ASP A 795 -8.58 -7.90 -31.01
CA ASP A 795 -8.53 -8.77 -32.18
C ASP A 795 -9.89 -8.76 -32.91
N ARG A 796 -10.99 -8.71 -32.17
CA ARG A 796 -12.33 -8.58 -32.73
C ARG A 796 -12.51 -7.29 -33.52
N GLU A 797 -12.04 -6.17 -32.96
CA GLU A 797 -12.14 -4.87 -33.62
C GLU A 797 -11.34 -4.86 -34.94
N ALA A 798 -10.15 -5.46 -34.95
CA ALA A 798 -9.33 -5.60 -36.14
C ALA A 798 -10.02 -6.47 -37.24
N CYS A 799 -10.64 -7.58 -36.85
CA CYS A 799 -11.37 -8.45 -37.78
C CYS A 799 -12.60 -7.73 -38.39
N VAL A 800 -13.38 -7.05 -37.59
CA VAL A 800 -14.53 -6.24 -38.04
C VAL A 800 -14.06 -5.10 -38.96
N ALA A 801 -12.99 -4.40 -38.59
CA ALA A 801 -12.42 -3.32 -39.44
C ALA A 801 -11.87 -3.86 -40.78
N ALA A 802 -11.45 -5.11 -40.84
CA ALA A 802 -11.04 -5.77 -42.09
C ALA A 802 -12.22 -6.28 -42.94
N GLY A 803 -13.46 -6.16 -42.46
CA GLY A 803 -14.68 -6.58 -43.17
C GLY A 803 -15.13 -8.00 -42.90
N MET A 804 -14.62 -8.66 -41.87
CA MET A 804 -15.11 -9.97 -41.40
C MET A 804 -16.41 -9.79 -40.61
N ASP A 805 -17.29 -10.80 -40.64
CA ASP A 805 -18.66 -10.71 -40.13
C ASP A 805 -18.79 -11.31 -38.72
N ASP A 806 -17.98 -12.32 -38.39
CA ASP A 806 -17.97 -12.96 -37.08
C ASP A 806 -16.59 -13.56 -36.79
N TYR A 807 -16.39 -14.09 -35.59
CA TYR A 807 -15.14 -14.75 -35.22
C TYR A 807 -15.38 -16.04 -34.42
N LEU A 808 -14.43 -16.98 -34.48
CA LEU A 808 -14.41 -18.24 -33.76
C LEU A 808 -13.03 -18.47 -33.18
N ALA A 809 -12.94 -18.61 -31.84
CA ALA A 809 -11.65 -18.84 -31.17
C ALA A 809 -11.17 -20.27 -31.35
N LYS A 810 -9.90 -20.46 -31.71
CA LYS A 810 -9.25 -21.77 -31.79
C LYS A 810 -8.77 -22.18 -30.38
N PRO A 811 -8.95 -23.45 -29.97
CA PRO A 811 -9.65 -24.54 -30.70
C PRO A 811 -11.17 -24.40 -30.55
N PHE A 812 -11.90 -24.67 -31.60
CA PHE A 812 -13.36 -24.63 -31.59
C PHE A 812 -13.97 -26.04 -31.68
N SER A 813 -15.16 -26.18 -31.07
CA SER A 813 -15.93 -27.45 -31.13
C SER A 813 -16.92 -27.46 -32.30
N LEU A 814 -17.36 -28.66 -32.70
CA LEU A 814 -18.42 -28.84 -33.69
C LEU A 814 -19.70 -28.09 -33.30
N THR A 815 -20.03 -28.05 -32.00
CA THR A 815 -21.19 -27.32 -31.47
C THR A 815 -21.03 -25.81 -31.63
N ALA A 816 -19.85 -25.25 -31.32
CA ALA A 816 -19.57 -23.82 -31.46
C ALA A 816 -19.63 -23.42 -32.95
N LEU A 817 -19.03 -24.22 -33.84
CA LEU A 817 -19.06 -23.99 -35.27
C LEU A 817 -20.51 -24.05 -35.81
N ARG A 818 -21.31 -25.01 -35.37
CA ARG A 818 -22.73 -25.14 -35.75
C ARG A 818 -23.52 -23.90 -35.32
N THR A 819 -23.41 -23.48 -34.08
CA THR A 819 -24.13 -22.30 -33.55
C THR A 819 -23.81 -21.03 -34.33
N MET A 820 -22.54 -20.86 -34.72
CA MET A 820 -22.10 -19.75 -35.53
C MET A 820 -22.68 -19.84 -36.96
N ILE A 821 -22.59 -21.01 -37.61
CA ILE A 821 -23.14 -21.22 -38.93
C ILE A 821 -24.66 -20.98 -39.00
N ASP A 822 -25.42 -21.50 -38.03
CA ASP A 822 -26.85 -21.32 -37.93
C ASP A 822 -27.28 -19.85 -37.84
N ARG A 823 -26.40 -18.98 -37.34
CA ARG A 823 -26.62 -17.53 -37.31
C ARG A 823 -26.52 -16.89 -38.70
N TRP A 824 -25.60 -17.35 -39.53
CA TRP A 824 -25.29 -16.73 -40.83
C TRP A 824 -25.90 -17.39 -42.04
N THR A 825 -26.31 -18.68 -41.96
CA THR A 825 -26.82 -19.47 -43.10
C THR A 825 -28.34 -19.74 -43.03
N THR A 826 -29.09 -19.16 -42.09
CA THR A 826 -30.56 -19.30 -42.05
C THR A 826 -31.19 -18.34 -43.08
N PRO A 827 -32.08 -18.77 -43.99
CA PRO A 827 -32.69 -17.93 -45.03
C PRO A 827 -33.50 -16.78 -44.39
N ALA A 828 -33.35 -15.59 -44.90
CA ALA A 828 -34.01 -14.34 -44.48
C ALA A 828 -35.55 -14.30 -44.62
N ALA A 829 -36.23 -15.43 -44.80
CA ALA A 829 -37.68 -15.50 -45.00
C ALA A 829 -38.56 -15.31 -43.75
N ALA A 830 -37.95 -15.24 -42.53
CA ALA A 830 -38.72 -15.15 -41.27
C ALA A 830 -38.73 -13.74 -40.62
N VAL A 831 -38.09 -12.75 -41.21
CA VAL A 831 -37.98 -11.39 -40.60
C VAL A 831 -38.87 -10.35 -41.26
N SER A 832 -39.54 -10.65 -42.37
CA SER A 832 -40.38 -9.66 -43.11
C SER A 832 -41.81 -9.47 -42.56
N GLU A 833 -42.27 -10.29 -41.62
CA GLU A 833 -43.66 -10.11 -41.08
C GLU A 833 -43.79 -9.22 -39.84
N SER A 834 -42.67 -8.75 -39.20
CA SER A 834 -42.75 -7.90 -38.01
C SER A 834 -42.56 -6.40 -38.25
N ARG A 835 -42.36 -5.96 -39.52
CA ARG A 835 -42.15 -4.53 -39.86
C ARG A 835 -43.32 -3.82 -40.51
N SER A 836 -44.50 -4.43 -40.71
CA SER A 836 -45.64 -3.81 -41.40
C SER A 836 -46.76 -3.30 -40.48
N SER A 837 -46.62 -3.27 -39.18
CA SER A 837 -47.64 -2.67 -38.29
C SER A 837 -47.06 -1.61 -37.34
N GLY A 838 -46.87 -0.40 -37.84
CA GLY A 838 -46.38 0.62 -36.92
C GLY A 838 -46.06 1.98 -37.58
N ALA A 839 -46.87 2.45 -38.54
CA ALA A 839 -46.76 3.84 -39.01
C ALA A 839 -48.13 4.47 -39.09
N ARG A 840 -48.55 5.12 -38.02
CA ARG A 840 -49.46 6.27 -38.04
C ARG A 840 -49.22 7.16 -36.83
N ALA A 841 -48.58 8.24 -37.04
CA ALA A 841 -48.61 9.37 -36.12
C ALA A 841 -49.89 10.19 -36.32
N PRO A 842 -50.48 10.76 -35.29
CA PRO A 842 -51.31 11.93 -35.44
C PRO A 842 -50.58 13.20 -34.98
N ARG A 843 -51.04 14.28 -35.61
CA ARG A 843 -50.63 15.70 -35.47
C ARG A 843 -50.50 16.19 -34.06
#